data_d9ba08656b4a721e741ccf7be299f320
#
_entry.id   d9ba08656b4a721e741ccf7be299f320
#
_cell.length_a   1.000
_cell.length_b   1.000
_cell.length_c   1.000
_cell.angle_alpha   90.00
_cell.angle_beta   90.00
_cell.angle_gamma   90.00
#
_symmetry.space_group_name_H-M   'P 1'
#
loop_
_entity.id
_entity.type
_entity.pdbx_description
1 polymer ?
#
loop_
_entity_poly.entity_id
_entity_poly.type
_entity_poly.pdbx_seq_one_letter_code
_entity_poly.pdbx_strand_id
1 'polypeptide(L)'
;MVDKSCLCNCNIFLIVLFISLCLLFGIVKCDEFLTESTVEFSNSGSLTEILSSEQYVQKFVCNDNGLIQLRLYMATFSRKNRSHLYVSLKDENYDEIKSWDIDASLLKDNAYHTFALDRRIRDSKDKTYFLCIKSDAETGQGVTVYYNDDENDLGLSLNGEKLDKQLCYQLVYKKTLHNSMGGGLKLQFLMSALLMIALFAVVYFGRDWSIEKKFLTIWTMLGLMYLLTLPLFRAPDEIAHFMRAYEVSQLDLLSELEESSGIGGSMLPLEGVDFFALKSWLSFWGNHKTIVLSENQVFKHFTNTAVYAPVSYLPQAFGMIILRAFTKNIAVISYGGRVMNWFAITILMYFAIKVIPFGKEILAMIALVPMNVHESVTLAPDGLVVALSMLMLALVLHFRYARQDILKPWEVCSLYITAWAIGMLKIVYLPFGLLYCLIPKERFGGIKKKRRHIFAMAFVAVASNLLWLSLCTDFLRIEATDASAQLSYSLHHLGTFMVVMARTFFSDLDIWATRMIGIDLAELNIRTVGFLIFAYLFMLVFRYIENDRHSSDKTDRVVNGICVLILVSIVLLIAASLYLQFTPVYNNTIVGIQGRYFIALLLPLYFAINKPSRLMVDREQNDISMREFGLIVCSNVCACIALFFSCM
;
A
#
# COMPACT_ATOMS: atom_id res chain seq x y z
N MET A 1 45.05 -14.64 -17.33
CA MET A 1 44.65 -13.29 -16.95
C MET A 1 43.28 -13.41 -16.28
N VAL A 2 43.18 -13.29 -14.97
CA VAL A 2 41.90 -13.24 -14.27
C VAL A 2 41.23 -11.91 -14.66
N ASP A 3 40.08 -12.00 -15.26
CA ASP A 3 39.32 -10.86 -15.79
C ASP A 3 39.08 -9.85 -14.66
N LYS A 4 39.62 -8.63 -14.78
CA LYS A 4 39.42 -7.56 -13.79
C LYS A 4 37.92 -7.24 -13.51
N SER A 5 37.04 -7.58 -14.44
CA SER A 5 35.58 -7.47 -14.26
C SER A 5 35.07 -8.47 -13.24
N CYS A 6 35.64 -9.67 -13.17
CA CYS A 6 35.24 -10.72 -12.22
C CYS A 6 35.62 -10.36 -10.78
N LEU A 7 36.80 -9.74 -10.57
CA LEU A 7 37.28 -9.27 -9.25
C LEU A 7 36.42 -8.09 -8.73
N CYS A 8 36.02 -7.15 -9.59
CA CYS A 8 35.18 -6.03 -9.20
C CYS A 8 33.75 -6.47 -8.81
N ASN A 9 33.20 -7.46 -9.53
CA ASN A 9 31.88 -8.02 -9.27
C ASN A 9 31.85 -8.87 -8.00
N CYS A 10 32.91 -9.60 -7.70
CA CYS A 10 33.06 -10.36 -6.46
C CYS A 10 33.09 -9.41 -5.24
N ASN A 11 33.75 -8.26 -5.37
CA ASN A 11 33.77 -7.25 -4.31
C ASN A 11 32.41 -6.62 -4.03
N ILE A 12 31.61 -6.32 -5.05
CA ILE A 12 30.24 -5.79 -4.86
C ILE A 12 29.34 -6.81 -4.17
N PHE A 13 29.39 -8.08 -4.59
CA PHE A 13 28.64 -9.16 -3.93
C PHE A 13 29.04 -9.31 -2.46
N LEU A 14 30.34 -9.31 -2.17
CA LEU A 14 30.86 -9.40 -0.80
C LEU A 14 30.47 -8.17 0.04
N ILE A 15 30.46 -6.97 -0.54
CA ILE A 15 30.05 -5.73 0.13
C ILE A 15 28.55 -5.80 0.46
N VAL A 16 27.70 -6.21 -0.48
CA VAL A 16 26.26 -6.32 -0.25
C VAL A 16 25.96 -7.44 0.74
N LEU A 17 26.61 -8.58 0.63
CA LEU A 17 26.52 -9.68 1.61
C LEU A 17 26.96 -9.21 3.00
N PHE A 18 28.07 -8.48 3.09
CA PHE A 18 28.59 -7.92 4.34
C PHE A 18 27.63 -6.88 4.92
N ILE A 19 27.09 -5.95 4.11
CA ILE A 19 26.10 -4.98 4.54
C ILE A 19 24.81 -5.70 5.00
N SER A 20 24.39 -6.74 4.27
CA SER A 20 23.22 -7.54 4.64
C SER A 20 23.44 -8.30 5.95
N LEU A 21 24.62 -8.87 6.15
CA LEU A 21 25.02 -9.53 7.40
C LEU A 21 25.20 -8.51 8.53
N CYS A 22 25.74 -7.32 8.27
CA CYS A 22 25.83 -6.23 9.25
C CYS A 22 24.47 -5.69 9.64
N LEU A 23 23.54 -5.56 8.70
CA LEU A 23 22.16 -5.22 8.96
C LEU A 23 21.49 -6.32 9.79
N LEU A 24 21.63 -7.59 9.43
CA LEU A 24 21.17 -8.74 10.19
C LEU A 24 21.74 -8.75 11.61
N PHE A 25 23.05 -8.52 11.76
CA PHE A 25 23.73 -8.52 13.06
C PHE A 25 23.42 -7.26 13.87
N GLY A 26 23.34 -6.10 13.21
CA GLY A 26 22.91 -4.84 13.82
C GLY A 26 21.47 -4.90 14.33
N ILE A 27 20.59 -5.52 13.57
CA ILE A 27 19.17 -5.74 13.93
C ILE A 27 19.05 -6.71 15.10
N VAL A 28 19.86 -7.77 15.17
CA VAL A 28 19.89 -8.69 16.33
C VAL A 28 20.44 -7.99 17.58
N LYS A 29 21.18 -6.90 17.44
CA LYS A 29 21.78 -6.12 18.55
C LYS A 29 21.14 -4.75 18.78
N CYS A 30 20.45 -4.12 17.82
CA CYS A 30 19.73 -2.86 18.01
C CYS A 30 18.38 -3.10 18.68
N ASP A 31 18.37 -2.99 19.96
CA ASP A 31 17.69 -3.88 20.86
C ASP A 31 16.50 -3.25 21.55
N GLU A 32 16.29 -1.96 21.49
CA GLU A 32 15.30 -1.36 22.37
C GLU A 32 14.34 -0.46 21.58
N PHE A 33 13.09 -0.84 21.54
CA PHE A 33 12.01 -0.01 20.98
C PHE A 33 10.93 0.21 22.03
N LEU A 34 10.17 1.29 21.87
CA LEU A 34 9.06 1.64 22.75
C LEU A 34 7.76 1.13 22.14
N THR A 35 6.95 0.46 22.95
CA THR A 35 5.56 0.12 22.63
C THR A 35 4.66 0.85 23.60
N GLU A 36 3.49 1.27 23.16
CA GLU A 36 2.53 2.01 23.96
C GLU A 36 1.26 1.17 24.16
N SER A 37 0.71 1.20 25.36
CA SER A 37 -0.63 0.75 25.68
C SER A 37 -1.42 1.97 26.14
N THR A 38 -2.44 2.34 25.40
CA THR A 38 -3.21 3.57 25.64
C THR A 38 -4.59 3.22 26.19
N VAL A 39 -4.99 3.84 27.27
CA VAL A 39 -6.40 4.03 27.60
C VAL A 39 -6.86 5.26 26.84
N GLU A 40 -7.63 5.04 25.80
CA GLU A 40 -8.04 6.11 24.89
C GLU A 40 -8.91 7.13 25.59
N PHE A 41 -8.76 8.36 25.13
CA PHE A 41 -9.66 9.46 25.45
C PHE A 41 -10.96 9.27 24.64
N SER A 42 -11.95 8.63 25.25
CA SER A 42 -13.33 8.76 24.81
C SER A 42 -13.94 9.93 25.62
N ASN A 43 -14.41 10.91 24.98
CA ASN A 43 -15.05 12.18 25.36
C ASN A 43 -15.79 12.29 26.74
N SER A 44 -15.29 11.69 27.80
CA SER A 44 -16.01 11.59 29.07
C SER A 44 -15.82 12.82 29.97
N GLY A 45 -14.70 13.52 29.88
CA GLY A 45 -14.49 14.79 30.59
C GLY A 45 -13.19 14.90 31.34
N SER A 46 -13.00 16.02 32.04
CA SER A 46 -11.89 16.24 32.98
C SER A 46 -12.36 16.17 34.42
N LEU A 47 -11.46 15.76 35.32
CA LEU A 47 -11.69 15.92 36.78
C LEU A 47 -11.84 17.42 37.12
N THR A 48 -12.24 17.71 38.36
CA THR A 48 -12.09 19.03 38.97
C THR A 48 -10.62 19.40 39.08
N GLU A 49 -10.30 20.63 39.40
CA GLU A 49 -8.93 21.03 39.78
C GLU A 49 -8.40 20.13 40.87
N ILE A 50 -7.18 19.64 40.73
CA ILE A 50 -6.51 18.87 41.79
C ILE A 50 -5.98 19.84 42.84
N LEU A 51 -6.63 19.87 43.99
CA LEU A 51 -6.33 20.79 45.09
C LEU A 51 -5.48 20.12 46.19
N SER A 52 -4.95 20.94 47.08
CA SER A 52 -4.06 20.51 48.17
C SER A 52 -4.69 19.50 49.15
N SER A 53 -6.02 19.47 49.25
CA SER A 53 -6.78 18.52 50.07
C SER A 53 -7.09 17.20 49.38
N GLU A 54 -6.73 17.05 48.11
CA GLU A 54 -7.14 15.93 47.25
C GLU A 54 -5.96 15.01 46.90
N GLN A 55 -6.23 13.70 46.97
CA GLN A 55 -5.31 12.68 46.48
C GLN A 55 -6.05 11.74 45.57
N TYR A 56 -5.71 11.77 44.29
CA TYR A 56 -6.19 10.77 43.31
C TYR A 56 -5.25 9.58 43.26
N VAL A 57 -5.82 8.39 43.22
CA VAL A 57 -5.06 7.14 43.05
C VAL A 57 -5.71 6.32 41.95
N GLN A 58 -4.96 6.09 40.88
CA GLN A 58 -5.35 5.20 39.79
C GLN A 58 -4.64 3.87 39.95
N LYS A 59 -5.41 2.81 40.19
CA LYS A 59 -4.94 1.44 40.08
C LYS A 59 -4.92 1.01 38.64
N PHE A 60 -3.84 0.36 38.17
CA PHE A 60 -3.76 -0.24 36.84
C PHE A 60 -2.92 -1.52 36.84
N VAL A 61 -3.14 -2.37 35.85
CA VAL A 61 -2.36 -3.58 35.60
C VAL A 61 -1.57 -3.38 34.32
N CYS A 62 -0.29 -3.71 34.33
CA CYS A 62 0.54 -3.64 33.13
C CYS A 62 0.24 -4.78 32.19
N ASN A 63 -0.03 -4.48 30.92
CA ASN A 63 -0.29 -5.47 29.89
C ASN A 63 0.99 -6.12 29.35
N ASP A 64 2.18 -5.53 29.65
CA ASP A 64 3.45 -5.95 29.08
C ASP A 64 4.63 -5.77 30.02
N ASN A 65 5.77 -6.38 29.68
CA ASN A 65 7.03 -6.25 30.40
C ASN A 65 7.81 -5.01 29.93
N GLY A 66 8.58 -4.40 30.85
CA GLY A 66 9.50 -3.32 30.52
C GLY A 66 8.92 -1.92 30.64
N LEU A 67 7.97 -1.69 31.55
CA LEU A 67 7.43 -0.34 31.82
C LEU A 67 8.57 0.66 32.06
N ILE A 68 8.59 1.74 31.28
CA ILE A 68 9.63 2.78 31.35
C ILE A 68 9.06 4.19 31.50
N GLN A 69 7.85 4.45 31.03
CA GLN A 69 7.19 5.75 31.13
C GLN A 69 5.69 5.57 31.33
N LEU A 70 5.11 6.54 32.05
CA LEU A 70 3.68 6.81 32.05
C LEU A 70 3.43 8.17 31.41
N ARG A 71 2.32 8.31 30.74
CA ARG A 71 1.87 9.60 30.21
C ARG A 71 0.44 9.83 30.68
N LEU A 72 0.15 11.02 31.19
CA LEU A 72 -1.20 11.44 31.58
C LEU A 72 -1.69 12.53 30.63
N TYR A 73 -2.94 12.41 30.21
CA TYR A 73 -3.58 13.47 29.43
C TYR A 73 -4.14 14.53 30.39
N MET A 74 -3.55 15.74 30.34
CA MET A 74 -3.77 16.77 31.34
C MET A 74 -4.20 18.09 30.71
N ALA A 75 -4.91 18.91 31.48
CA ALA A 75 -5.25 20.28 31.12
C ALA A 75 -4.89 21.27 32.20
N THR A 76 -4.57 22.50 31.78
CA THR A 76 -4.19 23.61 32.63
C THR A 76 -5.28 24.68 32.70
N PHE A 77 -6.44 24.42 32.10
CA PHE A 77 -7.53 25.39 31.92
C PHE A 77 -7.11 26.63 31.13
N SER A 78 -6.19 26.47 30.16
CA SER A 78 -5.61 27.53 29.33
C SER A 78 -4.94 28.65 30.13
N ARG A 79 -4.40 28.34 31.32
CA ARG A 79 -3.75 29.29 32.21
C ARG A 79 -2.39 28.77 32.69
N LYS A 80 -1.54 29.69 33.23
CA LYS A 80 -0.30 29.33 33.92
C LYS A 80 -0.58 29.16 35.41
N ASN A 81 -0.60 27.93 35.87
CA ASN A 81 -0.86 27.57 37.25
C ASN A 81 0.43 27.76 38.10
N ARG A 82 0.31 28.33 39.28
CA ARG A 82 1.44 28.55 40.22
C ARG A 82 1.35 27.53 41.35
N SER A 83 1.50 26.25 41.02
CA SER A 83 1.41 25.15 41.96
C SER A 83 2.38 24.07 41.57
N HIS A 84 2.61 23.11 42.45
CA HIS A 84 3.35 21.89 42.16
C HIS A 84 2.40 20.71 42.09
N LEU A 85 2.70 19.80 41.16
CA LEU A 85 2.03 18.55 41.02
C LEU A 85 2.98 17.43 41.44
N TYR A 86 2.59 16.66 42.44
CA TYR A 86 3.34 15.52 42.97
C TYR A 86 2.73 14.24 42.44
N VAL A 87 3.46 13.56 41.61
CA VAL A 87 3.02 12.27 41.04
C VAL A 87 3.94 11.17 41.55
N SER A 88 3.40 10.06 42.02
CA SER A 88 4.21 8.91 42.41
C SER A 88 3.65 7.60 41.89
N LEU A 89 4.54 6.71 41.46
CA LEU A 89 4.24 5.35 41.08
C LEU A 89 4.61 4.42 42.22
N LYS A 90 3.66 3.55 42.63
CA LYS A 90 3.82 2.56 43.66
C LYS A 90 3.55 1.16 43.14
N ASP A 91 4.18 0.17 43.75
CA ASP A 91 3.95 -1.24 43.45
C ASP A 91 2.71 -1.82 44.14
N GLU A 92 2.50 -3.14 44.02
CA GLU A 92 1.39 -3.87 44.63
C GLU A 92 1.38 -3.82 46.15
N ASN A 93 2.53 -3.62 46.81
CA ASN A 93 2.69 -3.47 48.24
C ASN A 93 2.54 -2.03 48.72
N TYR A 94 2.26 -1.10 47.79
CA TYR A 94 2.21 0.34 48.03
C TYR A 94 3.60 0.98 48.30
N ASP A 95 4.70 0.26 47.98
CA ASP A 95 6.06 0.79 48.06
C ASP A 95 6.32 1.72 46.89
N GLU A 96 6.96 2.88 47.17
CA GLU A 96 7.22 3.90 46.16
C GLU A 96 8.37 3.46 45.23
N ILE A 97 8.08 3.37 43.95
CA ILE A 97 9.06 3.09 42.89
C ILE A 97 9.74 4.37 42.42
N LYS A 98 8.96 5.43 42.20
CA LYS A 98 9.43 6.74 41.74
C LYS A 98 8.42 7.81 42.07
N SER A 99 8.92 9.00 42.39
CA SER A 99 8.12 10.21 42.50
C SER A 99 8.65 11.34 41.61
N TRP A 100 7.75 12.19 41.19
CA TRP A 100 8.02 13.36 40.35
C TRP A 100 7.38 14.57 41.01
N ASP A 101 8.14 15.68 41.06
CA ASP A 101 7.68 17.02 41.46
C ASP A 101 7.72 17.89 40.20
N ILE A 102 6.58 18.44 39.82
CA ILE A 102 6.43 19.15 38.54
C ILE A 102 5.82 20.52 38.81
N ASP A 103 6.51 21.56 38.38
CA ASP A 103 5.97 22.92 38.32
C ASP A 103 4.82 22.96 37.28
N ALA A 104 3.60 23.18 37.75
CA ALA A 104 2.40 23.22 36.95
C ALA A 104 2.41 24.31 35.87
N SER A 105 3.26 25.34 36.02
CA SER A 105 3.43 26.41 35.02
C SER A 105 4.11 25.93 33.73
N LEU A 106 4.81 24.78 33.78
CA LEU A 106 5.51 24.17 32.65
C LEU A 106 4.65 23.19 31.87
N LEU A 107 3.48 22.83 32.40
CA LEU A 107 2.57 21.89 31.75
C LEU A 107 1.87 22.56 30.56
N LYS A 108 1.69 21.77 29.48
CA LYS A 108 0.93 22.22 28.31
C LYS A 108 -0.55 21.83 28.48
N ASP A 109 -1.42 22.74 28.08
CA ASP A 109 -2.86 22.49 28.11
C ASP A 109 -3.27 21.44 27.08
N ASN A 110 -4.21 20.56 27.45
CA ASN A 110 -4.76 19.51 26.60
C ASN A 110 -3.67 18.66 25.93
N ALA A 111 -2.73 18.15 26.72
CA ALA A 111 -1.60 17.39 26.21
C ALA A 111 -1.21 16.21 27.11
N TYR A 112 -0.56 15.20 26.50
CA TYR A 112 0.09 14.13 27.27
C TYR A 112 1.38 14.64 27.91
N HIS A 113 1.50 14.48 29.23
CA HIS A 113 2.71 14.76 30.01
C HIS A 113 3.39 13.45 30.43
N THR A 114 4.71 13.37 30.23
CA THR A 114 5.49 12.15 30.38
C THR A 114 6.18 12.09 31.73
N PHE A 115 5.99 10.98 32.44
CA PHE A 115 6.60 10.60 33.71
C PHE A 115 7.54 9.44 33.47
N ALA A 116 8.83 9.70 33.26
CA ALA A 116 9.81 8.70 32.91
C ALA A 116 10.44 8.07 34.16
N LEU A 117 10.59 6.74 34.15
CA LEU A 117 11.32 5.97 35.15
C LEU A 117 12.82 6.02 34.85
N ASP A 118 13.68 6.00 35.88
CA ASP A 118 15.13 5.96 35.71
C ASP A 118 15.60 4.64 35.07
N ARG A 119 14.89 3.57 35.35
CA ARG A 119 15.13 2.23 34.80
C ARG A 119 13.80 1.53 34.49
N ARG A 120 13.80 0.74 33.42
CA ARG A 120 12.63 -0.06 33.07
C ARG A 120 12.32 -1.12 34.15
N ILE A 121 11.06 -1.32 34.44
CA ILE A 121 10.60 -2.42 35.28
C ILE A 121 10.51 -3.68 34.39
N ARG A 122 11.50 -4.57 34.52
CA ARG A 122 11.66 -5.72 33.59
C ARG A 122 10.46 -6.65 33.57
N ASP A 123 9.93 -6.99 34.77
CA ASP A 123 8.84 -7.95 34.96
C ASP A 123 7.57 -7.23 35.39
N SER A 124 7.09 -6.28 34.56
CA SER A 124 5.89 -5.48 34.87
C SER A 124 4.59 -6.16 34.45
N LYS A 125 4.63 -7.09 33.50
CA LYS A 125 3.43 -7.74 32.96
C LYS A 125 2.58 -8.42 34.03
N ASP A 126 1.26 -8.23 33.95
CA ASP A 126 0.24 -8.79 34.85
C ASP A 126 0.39 -8.35 36.32
N LYS A 127 1.26 -7.36 36.61
CA LYS A 127 1.41 -6.79 37.96
C LYS A 127 0.59 -5.53 38.10
N THR A 128 0.09 -5.35 39.32
CA THR A 128 -0.69 -4.17 39.71
C THR A 128 0.22 -3.03 40.18
N TYR A 129 -0.10 -1.82 39.76
CA TYR A 129 0.57 -0.59 40.16
C TYR A 129 -0.47 0.46 40.54
N PHE A 130 -0.02 1.44 41.34
CA PHE A 130 -0.82 2.59 41.77
C PHE A 130 -0.13 3.87 41.39
N LEU A 131 -0.83 4.72 40.64
CA LEU A 131 -0.41 6.06 40.29
C LEU A 131 -1.11 7.03 41.23
N CYS A 132 -0.34 7.67 42.12
CA CYS A 132 -0.85 8.62 43.08
C CYS A 132 -0.55 10.02 42.60
N ILE A 133 -1.55 10.91 42.62
CA ILE A 133 -1.46 12.29 42.16
C ILE A 133 -1.95 13.21 43.27
N LYS A 134 -1.13 14.20 43.64
CA LYS A 134 -1.43 15.27 44.62
C LYS A 134 -0.97 16.59 44.09
N SER A 135 -1.51 17.68 44.64
CA SER A 135 -1.06 19.04 44.36
C SER A 135 -0.97 19.86 45.65
N ASP A 136 -0.23 20.95 45.63
CA ASP A 136 -0.27 21.98 46.65
C ASP A 136 -1.15 23.18 46.23
N ALA A 137 -1.92 23.02 45.16
CA ALA A 137 -2.72 24.07 44.53
C ALA A 137 -3.85 24.56 45.45
N GLU A 138 -4.03 25.86 45.46
CA GLU A 138 -5.26 26.53 45.91
C GLU A 138 -6.28 26.61 44.74
N THR A 139 -7.54 26.87 45.06
CA THR A 139 -8.61 27.03 44.06
C THR A 139 -8.24 28.07 43.01
N GLY A 140 -8.34 27.71 41.72
CA GLY A 140 -7.95 28.57 40.59
C GLY A 140 -6.48 28.47 40.19
N GLN A 141 -5.67 27.63 40.83
CA GLN A 141 -4.25 27.39 40.52
C GLN A 141 -3.93 25.89 40.25
N GLY A 142 -4.94 25.03 40.28
CA GLY A 142 -4.78 23.60 40.04
C GLY A 142 -4.83 23.23 38.55
N VAL A 143 -4.26 22.09 38.24
CA VAL A 143 -4.39 21.40 36.95
C VAL A 143 -5.43 20.30 37.04
N THR A 144 -5.84 19.75 35.92
CA THR A 144 -6.74 18.61 35.90
C THR A 144 -6.21 17.48 35.01
N VAL A 145 -6.74 16.27 35.22
CA VAL A 145 -6.49 15.09 34.39
C VAL A 145 -7.80 14.66 33.73
N TYR A 146 -7.74 14.28 32.48
CA TYR A 146 -8.89 13.72 31.79
C TYR A 146 -9.17 12.30 32.22
N TYR A 147 -10.45 11.92 32.23
CA TYR A 147 -10.91 10.60 32.59
C TYR A 147 -11.87 10.03 31.55
N ASN A 148 -12.02 8.71 31.60
CA ASN A 148 -12.98 7.90 30.88
C ASN A 148 -13.91 7.21 31.88
N ASP A 149 -15.18 7.08 31.58
CA ASP A 149 -16.23 6.39 32.39
C ASP A 149 -16.84 5.17 31.66
N ASP A 150 -16.19 4.68 30.60
CA ASP A 150 -16.58 3.44 29.94
C ASP A 150 -16.53 2.23 30.89
N GLU A 151 -17.54 1.38 30.82
CA GLU A 151 -17.86 0.32 31.79
C GLU A 151 -16.72 -0.69 32.00
N ASN A 152 -16.13 -0.74 33.19
CA ASN A 152 -15.55 -1.88 33.93
C ASN A 152 -14.58 -1.34 35.01
N ASP A 153 -14.43 -2.02 36.14
CA ASP A 153 -13.64 -1.69 37.34
C ASP A 153 -12.46 -0.72 37.11
N LEU A 154 -12.80 0.58 37.07
CA LEU A 154 -11.96 1.63 36.49
C LEU A 154 -10.80 2.05 37.38
N GLY A 155 -10.78 1.58 38.64
CA GLY A 155 -9.64 1.65 39.54
C GLY A 155 -9.21 3.05 40.03
N LEU A 156 -9.99 4.11 39.77
CA LEU A 156 -9.71 5.46 40.30
C LEU A 156 -10.36 5.65 41.68
N SER A 157 -9.64 6.31 42.59
CA SER A 157 -10.17 6.74 43.87
C SER A 157 -9.71 8.16 44.21
N LEU A 158 -10.56 8.87 44.96
CA LEU A 158 -10.28 10.20 45.55
C LEU A 158 -10.30 10.07 47.05
N ASN A 159 -9.20 10.38 47.70
CA ASN A 159 -9.05 10.29 49.18
C ASN A 159 -9.49 8.92 49.77
N GLY A 160 -9.33 7.85 48.98
CA GLY A 160 -9.72 6.48 49.33
C GLY A 160 -11.15 6.09 48.95
N GLU A 161 -12.00 7.00 48.51
CA GLU A 161 -13.33 6.68 48.00
C GLU A 161 -13.24 6.33 46.50
N LYS A 162 -13.83 5.18 46.11
CA LYS A 162 -13.84 4.74 44.71
C LYS A 162 -14.69 5.66 43.85
N LEU A 163 -14.16 5.97 42.66
CA LEU A 163 -14.86 6.68 41.60
C LEU A 163 -15.07 5.70 40.42
N ASP A 164 -16.25 5.74 39.81
CA ASP A 164 -16.53 4.97 38.57
C ASP A 164 -15.93 5.69 37.36
N LYS A 165 -14.61 5.86 37.39
CA LYS A 165 -13.82 6.62 36.42
C LYS A 165 -12.42 6.00 36.30
N GLN A 166 -11.81 6.19 35.12
CA GLN A 166 -10.42 5.85 34.85
C GLN A 166 -9.71 7.06 34.26
N LEU A 167 -8.49 7.33 34.72
CA LEU A 167 -7.69 8.41 34.10
C LEU A 167 -7.32 8.05 32.67
N CYS A 168 -7.22 9.06 31.79
CA CYS A 168 -6.67 8.92 30.47
C CYS A 168 -5.14 8.89 30.54
N TYR A 169 -4.56 7.71 30.38
CA TYR A 169 -3.11 7.51 30.47
C TYR A 169 -2.58 6.58 29.40
N GLN A 170 -1.28 6.67 29.16
CA GLN A 170 -0.53 5.76 28.31
C GLN A 170 0.57 5.10 29.13
N LEU A 171 0.72 3.80 29.00
CA LEU A 171 1.85 3.05 29.52
C LEU A 171 2.84 2.79 28.39
N VAL A 172 4.09 3.17 28.58
CA VAL A 172 5.14 3.01 27.58
C VAL A 172 6.11 1.94 28.08
N TYR A 173 6.29 0.91 27.27
CA TYR A 173 7.16 -0.23 27.58
C TYR A 173 8.40 -0.19 26.69
N LYS A 174 9.57 -0.39 27.31
CA LYS A 174 10.84 -0.55 26.60
C LYS A 174 11.11 -2.03 26.40
N LYS A 175 10.96 -2.50 25.16
CA LYS A 175 11.14 -3.91 24.79
C LYS A 175 12.45 -4.10 24.04
N THR A 176 13.01 -5.29 24.14
CA THR A 176 14.07 -5.73 23.22
C THR A 176 13.44 -6.49 22.08
N LEU A 177 13.92 -6.25 20.87
CA LEU A 177 13.44 -6.93 19.67
C LEU A 177 13.45 -8.46 19.87
N HIS A 178 14.53 -8.99 20.45
CA HIS A 178 14.69 -10.42 20.69
C HIS A 178 13.60 -11.02 21.61
N ASN A 179 13.19 -10.30 22.65
CA ASN A 179 12.19 -10.78 23.62
C ASN A 179 10.74 -10.62 23.10
N SER A 180 10.52 -9.65 22.21
CA SER A 180 9.20 -9.37 21.64
C SER A 180 8.89 -10.23 20.41
N MET A 181 9.91 -10.77 19.74
CA MET A 181 9.73 -11.66 18.60
C MET A 181 9.30 -13.05 19.05
N GLY A 182 8.02 -13.35 18.93
CA GLY A 182 7.51 -14.72 19.01
C GLY A 182 8.14 -15.62 17.93
N GLY A 183 8.00 -16.95 18.07
CA GLY A 183 8.60 -17.92 17.14
C GLY A 183 8.23 -17.66 15.67
N GLY A 184 6.99 -17.25 15.39
CA GLY A 184 6.52 -16.93 14.04
C GLY A 184 7.25 -15.74 13.42
N LEU A 185 7.43 -14.65 14.18
CA LEU A 185 8.13 -13.46 13.70
C LEU A 185 9.62 -13.75 13.45
N LYS A 186 10.26 -14.56 14.30
CA LYS A 186 11.66 -15.00 14.09
C LYS A 186 11.82 -15.81 12.81
N LEU A 187 10.89 -16.74 12.55
CA LEU A 187 10.89 -17.54 11.33
C LEU A 187 10.68 -16.66 10.09
N GLN A 188 9.74 -15.74 10.13
CA GLN A 188 9.46 -14.78 9.06
C GLN A 188 10.69 -13.92 8.74
N PHE A 189 11.39 -13.43 9.75
CA PHE A 189 12.62 -12.68 9.59
C PHE A 189 13.72 -13.53 8.94
N LEU A 190 13.91 -14.78 9.41
CA LEU A 190 14.89 -15.71 8.83
C LEU A 190 14.59 -16.00 7.36
N MET A 191 13.33 -16.26 7.02
CA MET A 191 12.90 -16.52 5.64
C MET A 191 13.16 -15.31 4.73
N SER A 192 12.87 -14.09 5.22
CA SER A 192 13.14 -12.85 4.47
C SER A 192 14.63 -12.65 4.23
N ALA A 193 15.47 -12.95 5.23
CA ALA A 193 16.93 -12.88 5.13
C ALA A 193 17.50 -13.90 4.12
N LEU A 194 16.99 -15.13 4.14
CA LEU A 194 17.40 -16.17 3.18
C LEU A 194 17.00 -15.81 1.74
N LEU A 195 15.78 -15.27 1.54
CA LEU A 195 15.34 -14.78 0.24
C LEU A 195 16.22 -13.62 -0.26
N MET A 196 16.60 -12.71 0.61
CA MET A 196 17.51 -11.60 0.27
C MET A 196 18.86 -12.11 -0.21
N ILE A 197 19.47 -13.04 0.52
CA ILE A 197 20.76 -13.65 0.13
C ILE A 197 20.62 -14.37 -1.22
N ALA A 198 19.55 -15.13 -1.40
CA ALA A 198 19.26 -15.85 -2.63
C ALA A 198 19.03 -14.91 -3.82
N LEU A 199 18.37 -13.76 -3.63
CA LEU A 199 18.21 -12.74 -4.67
C LEU A 199 19.55 -12.22 -5.19
N PHE A 200 20.48 -11.88 -4.30
CA PHE A 200 21.81 -11.45 -4.71
C PHE A 200 22.61 -12.56 -5.39
N ALA A 201 22.46 -13.80 -4.93
CA ALA A 201 23.06 -14.95 -5.60
C ALA A 201 22.51 -15.13 -7.03
N VAL A 202 21.20 -14.94 -7.24
CA VAL A 202 20.59 -15.00 -8.58
C VAL A 202 21.11 -13.89 -9.49
N VAL A 203 21.31 -12.67 -8.99
CA VAL A 203 21.91 -11.58 -9.77
C VAL A 203 23.32 -11.96 -10.21
N TYR A 204 24.10 -12.57 -9.33
CA TYR A 204 25.49 -12.94 -9.62
C TYR A 204 25.60 -14.17 -10.54
N PHE A 205 24.94 -15.27 -10.21
CA PHE A 205 25.05 -16.55 -10.95
C PHE A 205 24.14 -16.63 -12.18
N GLY A 206 23.07 -15.82 -12.21
CA GLY A 206 22.10 -15.79 -13.31
C GLY A 206 22.49 -14.88 -14.48
N ARG A 207 23.72 -14.38 -14.54
CA ARG A 207 24.17 -13.42 -15.58
C ARG A 207 23.90 -13.90 -17.00
N ASP A 208 24.10 -15.20 -17.26
CA ASP A 208 23.96 -15.81 -18.59
C ASP A 208 22.55 -16.37 -18.85
N TRP A 209 21.59 -16.15 -17.95
CA TRP A 209 20.21 -16.61 -18.14
C TRP A 209 19.47 -15.71 -19.13
N SER A 210 18.48 -16.27 -19.83
CA SER A 210 17.56 -15.47 -20.64
C SER A 210 16.79 -14.47 -19.75
N ILE A 211 16.40 -13.34 -20.34
CA ILE A 211 15.67 -12.30 -19.63
C ILE A 211 14.37 -12.81 -18.99
N GLU A 212 13.67 -13.72 -19.65
CA GLU A 212 12.44 -14.34 -19.15
C GLU A 212 12.72 -15.13 -17.87
N LYS A 213 13.80 -15.92 -17.84
CA LYS A 213 14.20 -16.71 -16.68
C LYS A 213 14.67 -15.82 -15.54
N LYS A 214 15.52 -14.81 -15.83
CA LYS A 214 15.96 -13.80 -14.84
C LYS A 214 14.75 -13.11 -14.22
N PHE A 215 13.86 -12.59 -15.06
CA PHE A 215 12.65 -11.91 -14.60
C PHE A 215 11.79 -12.80 -13.71
N LEU A 216 11.42 -13.99 -14.18
CA LEU A 216 10.52 -14.87 -13.43
C LEU A 216 11.11 -15.25 -12.07
N THR A 217 12.42 -15.53 -12.01
CA THR A 217 13.09 -15.89 -10.76
C THR A 217 13.11 -14.72 -9.79
N ILE A 218 13.56 -13.54 -10.24
CA ILE A 218 13.64 -12.33 -9.39
C ILE A 218 12.24 -11.89 -8.96
N TRP A 219 11.27 -11.86 -9.88
CA TRP A 219 9.87 -11.54 -9.59
C TRP A 219 9.27 -12.46 -8.53
N THR A 220 9.50 -13.76 -8.66
CA THR A 220 8.96 -14.74 -7.69
C THR A 220 9.58 -14.53 -6.31
N MET A 221 10.88 -14.33 -6.22
CA MET A 221 11.56 -14.13 -4.95
C MET A 221 11.18 -12.80 -4.30
N LEU A 222 11.08 -11.73 -5.08
CA LEU A 222 10.61 -10.43 -4.60
C LEU A 222 9.15 -10.51 -4.13
N GLY A 223 8.26 -11.13 -4.92
CA GLY A 223 6.87 -11.31 -4.51
C GLY A 223 6.72 -12.05 -3.18
N LEU A 224 7.47 -13.15 -3.00
CA LEU A 224 7.53 -13.86 -1.71
C LEU A 224 8.07 -12.96 -0.59
N MET A 225 9.09 -12.17 -0.87
CA MET A 225 9.67 -11.25 0.11
C MET A 225 8.69 -10.15 0.53
N TYR A 226 7.97 -9.55 -0.43
CA TYR A 226 6.91 -8.56 -0.12
C TYR A 226 5.74 -9.20 0.65
N LEU A 227 5.32 -10.43 0.31
CA LEU A 227 4.29 -11.16 1.09
C LEU A 227 4.72 -11.39 2.54
N LEU A 228 6.02 -11.57 2.81
CA LEU A 228 6.57 -11.74 4.14
C LEU A 228 6.83 -10.41 4.89
N THR A 229 6.96 -9.28 4.18
CA THR A 229 7.34 -8.01 4.80
C THR A 229 6.21 -6.99 4.87
N LEU A 230 5.14 -7.18 4.09
CA LEU A 230 3.93 -6.34 4.09
C LEU A 230 2.80 -7.01 4.88
N PRO A 231 2.46 -6.55 6.09
CA PRO A 231 1.33 -7.08 6.86
C PRO A 231 0.02 -6.99 6.07
N LEU A 232 -0.98 -7.75 6.52
CA LEU A 232 -2.31 -7.67 5.94
C LEU A 232 -2.93 -6.30 6.21
N PHE A 233 -3.71 -5.83 5.23
CA PHE A 233 -4.48 -4.57 5.32
C PHE A 233 -3.64 -3.30 5.50
N ARG A 234 -2.33 -3.39 5.22
CA ARG A 234 -1.42 -2.25 5.30
C ARG A 234 -1.23 -1.52 3.96
N ALA A 235 -1.72 -2.08 2.87
CA ALA A 235 -1.78 -1.40 1.58
C ALA A 235 -2.98 -0.44 1.51
N PRO A 236 -2.94 0.59 0.63
CA PRO A 236 -4.04 1.54 0.52
C PRO A 236 -5.36 0.84 0.18
N ASP A 237 -6.42 1.19 0.90
CA ASP A 237 -7.78 0.68 0.72
C ASP A 237 -7.94 -0.85 0.81
N GLU A 238 -6.92 -1.58 1.30
CA GLU A 238 -6.88 -3.04 1.21
C GLU A 238 -8.01 -3.73 1.99
N ILE A 239 -8.53 -3.10 3.07
CA ILE A 239 -9.71 -3.61 3.80
C ILE A 239 -10.94 -3.57 2.88
N ALA A 240 -11.17 -2.47 2.17
CA ALA A 240 -12.27 -2.36 1.23
C ALA A 240 -12.12 -3.34 0.05
N HIS A 241 -10.90 -3.51 -0.45
CA HIS A 241 -10.59 -4.53 -1.47
C HIS A 241 -10.81 -5.96 -0.96
N PHE A 242 -10.50 -6.25 0.32
CA PHE A 242 -10.83 -7.53 0.95
C PHE A 242 -12.34 -7.77 0.98
N MET A 243 -13.11 -6.79 1.46
CA MET A 243 -14.56 -6.92 1.55
C MET A 243 -15.18 -7.19 0.18
N ARG A 244 -14.77 -6.44 -0.86
CA ARG A 244 -15.26 -6.66 -2.23
C ARG A 244 -14.82 -8.00 -2.81
N ALA A 245 -13.55 -8.41 -2.62
CA ALA A 245 -13.07 -9.72 -3.07
C ALA A 245 -13.76 -10.87 -2.35
N TYR A 246 -14.06 -10.69 -1.06
CA TYR A 246 -14.79 -11.66 -0.25
C TYR A 246 -16.24 -11.80 -0.73
N GLU A 247 -16.94 -10.70 -0.98
CA GLU A 247 -18.27 -10.65 -1.58
C GLU A 247 -18.30 -11.44 -2.91
N VAL A 248 -17.38 -11.12 -3.83
CA VAL A 248 -17.24 -11.87 -5.10
C VAL A 248 -16.96 -13.36 -4.85
N SER A 249 -16.24 -13.71 -3.79
CA SER A 249 -15.97 -15.11 -3.42
C SER A 249 -17.21 -15.85 -2.90
N GLN A 250 -18.26 -15.12 -2.52
CA GLN A 250 -19.57 -15.69 -2.18
C GLN A 250 -20.46 -15.86 -3.41
N LEU A 251 -19.98 -15.47 -4.60
CA LEU A 251 -20.69 -15.39 -5.87
C LEU A 251 -21.72 -14.23 -5.90
N ASP A 252 -21.61 -13.30 -4.96
CA ASP A 252 -22.37 -12.05 -4.98
C ASP A 252 -21.61 -11.06 -5.88
N LEU A 253 -22.14 -10.89 -7.07
CA LEU A 253 -21.45 -10.12 -8.10
C LEU A 253 -21.77 -8.62 -8.03
N LEU A 254 -22.91 -8.24 -7.45
CA LEU A 254 -23.38 -6.87 -7.32
C LEU A 254 -23.52 -6.53 -5.83
N SER A 255 -22.87 -5.47 -5.39
CA SER A 255 -23.01 -4.94 -4.03
C SER A 255 -24.41 -4.35 -3.80
N GLU A 256 -24.78 -4.13 -2.56
CA GLU A 256 -26.09 -3.62 -2.15
C GLU A 256 -25.96 -2.19 -1.58
N LEU A 257 -27.10 -1.49 -1.50
CA LEU A 257 -27.21 -0.23 -0.76
C LEU A 257 -27.83 -0.54 0.60
N GLU A 258 -27.24 0.01 1.66
CA GLU A 258 -27.87 -0.06 2.97
C GLU A 258 -29.15 0.81 2.99
N GLU A 259 -30.28 0.23 3.38
CA GLU A 259 -31.59 0.92 3.36
C GLU A 259 -31.61 2.20 4.22
N SER A 260 -30.85 2.21 5.34
CA SER A 260 -30.84 3.32 6.30
C SER A 260 -29.98 4.50 5.84
N SER A 261 -28.83 4.25 5.22
CA SER A 261 -27.83 5.26 4.87
C SER A 261 -27.72 5.53 3.36
N GLY A 262 -28.16 4.60 2.52
CA GLY A 262 -27.95 4.66 1.07
C GLY A 262 -26.48 4.48 0.65
N ILE A 263 -25.65 3.91 1.53
CA ILE A 263 -24.22 3.70 1.30
C ILE A 263 -23.99 2.30 0.73
N GLY A 264 -23.10 2.18 -0.27
CA GLY A 264 -22.79 0.92 -0.94
C GLY A 264 -21.94 -0.03 -0.10
N GLY A 265 -22.31 -1.31 -0.08
CA GLY A 265 -21.62 -2.34 0.67
C GLY A 265 -22.24 -3.71 0.47
N SER A 266 -22.12 -4.60 1.47
CA SER A 266 -22.74 -5.93 1.46
C SER A 266 -22.87 -6.50 2.87
N MET A 267 -23.76 -7.46 3.04
CA MET A 267 -23.87 -8.29 4.26
C MET A 267 -22.72 -9.29 4.30
N LEU A 268 -21.80 -9.12 5.25
CA LEU A 268 -20.61 -9.95 5.38
C LEU A 268 -20.47 -10.55 6.80
N PRO A 269 -19.90 -11.77 6.96
CA PRO A 269 -19.70 -12.43 8.25
C PRO A 269 -18.50 -11.80 9.01
N LEU A 270 -18.56 -10.49 9.25
CA LEU A 270 -17.47 -9.66 9.77
C LEU A 270 -17.88 -8.89 11.04
N GLU A 271 -18.86 -9.40 11.80
CA GLU A 271 -19.21 -8.83 13.10
C GLU A 271 -18.04 -8.98 14.08
N GLY A 272 -17.68 -7.89 14.76
CA GLY A 272 -16.58 -7.90 15.76
C GLY A 272 -15.19 -8.15 15.21
N VAL A 273 -14.99 -8.15 13.88
CA VAL A 273 -13.67 -8.37 13.28
C VAL A 273 -12.83 -7.10 13.36
N ASP A 274 -11.69 -7.19 14.05
CA ASP A 274 -10.69 -6.14 14.12
C ASP A 274 -9.59 -6.34 13.07
N PHE A 275 -9.71 -5.65 11.94
CA PHE A 275 -8.70 -5.66 10.89
C PHE A 275 -7.41 -4.94 11.30
N PHE A 276 -7.48 -3.97 12.23
CA PHE A 276 -6.31 -3.20 12.66
C PHE A 276 -5.31 -4.08 13.41
N ALA A 277 -5.79 -5.11 14.12
CA ALA A 277 -4.95 -6.10 14.76
C ALA A 277 -4.06 -6.90 13.78
N LEU A 278 -4.31 -6.85 12.48
CA LEU A 278 -3.50 -7.52 11.45
C LEU A 278 -2.56 -6.56 10.69
N LYS A 279 -2.57 -5.25 11.00
CA LYS A 279 -1.80 -4.22 10.28
C LYS A 279 -0.34 -4.08 10.76
N SER A 280 0.04 -4.67 11.90
CA SER A 280 1.43 -4.68 12.38
C SER A 280 1.88 -6.10 12.68
N TRP A 281 3.18 -6.39 12.55
CA TRP A 281 3.68 -7.75 12.74
C TRP A 281 3.58 -8.25 14.18
N LEU A 282 3.78 -7.38 15.16
CA LEU A 282 3.63 -7.74 16.57
C LEU A 282 2.18 -8.09 16.90
N SER A 283 1.26 -7.25 16.48
CA SER A 283 -0.18 -7.48 16.68
C SER A 283 -0.66 -8.68 15.85
N PHE A 284 -0.21 -8.83 14.60
CA PHE A 284 -0.52 -9.97 13.74
C PHE A 284 -0.18 -11.30 14.42
N TRP A 285 1.06 -11.48 14.89
CA TRP A 285 1.46 -12.74 15.52
C TRP A 285 0.79 -12.98 16.89
N GLY A 286 0.29 -11.92 17.53
CA GLY A 286 -0.55 -12.04 18.74
C GLY A 286 -1.98 -12.49 18.44
N ASN A 287 -2.57 -12.01 17.35
CA ASN A 287 -4.02 -12.09 17.13
C ASN A 287 -4.45 -12.92 15.91
N HIS A 288 -3.56 -13.22 14.95
CA HIS A 288 -3.93 -13.88 13.70
C HIS A 288 -4.75 -15.16 13.84
N LYS A 289 -4.61 -15.90 14.95
CA LYS A 289 -5.35 -17.15 15.19
C LYS A 289 -6.78 -16.91 15.68
N THR A 290 -7.03 -15.80 16.34
CA THR A 290 -8.33 -15.48 16.96
C THR A 290 -9.25 -14.69 16.03
N ILE A 291 -8.69 -14.03 15.00
CA ILE A 291 -9.47 -13.25 14.04
C ILE A 291 -10.04 -14.19 12.98
N VAL A 292 -11.31 -14.54 13.18
CA VAL A 292 -12.05 -15.49 12.34
C VAL A 292 -13.34 -14.86 11.81
N LEU A 293 -13.88 -15.43 10.74
CA LEU A 293 -15.20 -15.05 10.24
C LEU A 293 -16.26 -15.29 11.32
N SER A 294 -17.15 -14.33 11.50
CA SER A 294 -18.30 -14.42 12.42
C SER A 294 -19.35 -15.39 11.90
N GLU A 295 -20.19 -15.92 12.81
CA GLU A 295 -21.43 -16.60 12.45
C GLU A 295 -22.51 -15.61 11.99
N ASN A 296 -22.48 -14.39 12.54
CA ASN A 296 -23.41 -13.33 12.21
C ASN A 296 -22.90 -12.48 11.03
N GLN A 297 -23.81 -12.10 10.16
CA GLN A 297 -23.53 -11.15 9.09
C GLN A 297 -23.89 -9.74 9.56
N VAL A 298 -23.07 -8.77 9.15
CA VAL A 298 -23.29 -7.34 9.37
C VAL A 298 -23.06 -6.60 8.06
N PHE A 299 -23.82 -5.54 7.84
CA PHE A 299 -23.58 -4.71 6.66
C PHE A 299 -22.25 -3.97 6.81
N LYS A 300 -21.38 -4.10 5.80
CA LYS A 300 -20.08 -3.42 5.75
C LYS A 300 -20.02 -2.48 4.56
N HIS A 301 -19.64 -1.24 4.81
CA HIS A 301 -19.50 -0.19 3.80
C HIS A 301 -18.14 -0.27 3.10
N PHE A 302 -18.14 -0.30 1.77
CA PHE A 302 -16.94 -0.22 0.93
C PHE A 302 -17.24 0.45 -0.41
N THR A 303 -17.88 1.61 -0.35
CA THR A 303 -18.38 2.39 -1.50
C THR A 303 -17.33 2.58 -2.60
N ASN A 304 -16.06 2.86 -2.21
CA ASN A 304 -14.97 3.08 -3.15
C ASN A 304 -14.62 1.83 -3.97
N THR A 305 -14.93 0.61 -3.49
CA THR A 305 -14.65 -0.65 -4.19
C THR A 305 -15.89 -1.38 -4.71
N ALA A 306 -17.08 -1.04 -4.21
CA ALA A 306 -18.36 -1.59 -4.67
C ALA A 306 -18.62 -1.35 -6.17
N VAL A 307 -18.08 -0.25 -6.71
CA VAL A 307 -18.20 0.13 -8.12
C VAL A 307 -17.30 -0.69 -9.05
N TYR A 308 -16.28 -1.40 -8.53
CA TYR A 308 -15.43 -2.23 -9.37
C TYR A 308 -16.13 -3.50 -9.82
N ALA A 309 -16.00 -3.82 -11.09
CA ALA A 309 -16.58 -5.05 -11.64
C ALA A 309 -15.93 -6.30 -11.02
N PRO A 310 -16.70 -7.39 -10.82
CA PRO A 310 -16.22 -8.63 -10.22
C PRO A 310 -14.96 -9.20 -10.87
N VAL A 311 -14.79 -9.00 -12.19
CA VAL A 311 -13.61 -9.44 -12.93
C VAL A 311 -12.31 -8.89 -12.34
N SER A 312 -12.33 -7.73 -11.70
CA SER A 312 -11.19 -7.12 -11.02
C SER A 312 -10.69 -7.93 -9.81
N TYR A 313 -11.56 -8.77 -9.27
CA TYR A 313 -11.30 -9.55 -8.05
C TYR A 313 -11.34 -11.06 -8.26
N LEU A 314 -11.50 -11.54 -9.50
CA LEU A 314 -11.57 -13.01 -9.78
C LEU A 314 -10.38 -13.80 -9.22
N PRO A 315 -9.10 -13.36 -9.38
CA PRO A 315 -7.99 -14.10 -8.82
C PRO A 315 -8.04 -14.15 -7.28
N GLN A 316 -8.31 -13.01 -6.63
CA GLN A 316 -8.40 -12.90 -5.19
C GLN A 316 -9.55 -13.77 -4.64
N ALA A 317 -10.73 -13.64 -5.24
CA ALA A 317 -11.91 -14.41 -4.88
C ALA A 317 -11.67 -15.91 -5.01
N PHE A 318 -11.00 -16.35 -6.09
CA PHE A 318 -10.65 -17.76 -6.27
C PHE A 318 -9.76 -18.31 -5.14
N GLY A 319 -8.74 -17.54 -4.72
CA GLY A 319 -7.90 -17.90 -3.58
C GLY A 319 -8.70 -17.97 -2.26
N MET A 320 -9.61 -17.03 -2.06
CA MET A 320 -10.49 -17.00 -0.89
C MET A 320 -11.47 -18.18 -0.89
N ILE A 321 -12.07 -18.55 -2.03
CA ILE A 321 -12.96 -19.72 -2.15
C ILE A 321 -12.24 -20.99 -1.71
N ILE A 322 -11.03 -21.21 -2.23
CA ILE A 322 -10.25 -22.41 -1.89
C ILE A 322 -9.98 -22.48 -0.38
N LEU A 323 -9.49 -21.41 0.22
CA LEU A 323 -9.09 -21.44 1.64
C LEU A 323 -10.28 -21.40 2.60
N ARG A 324 -11.38 -20.75 2.24
CA ARG A 324 -12.64 -20.80 3.03
C ARG A 324 -13.20 -22.21 3.19
N ALA A 325 -12.91 -23.11 2.25
CA ALA A 325 -13.32 -24.52 2.39
C ALA A 325 -12.61 -25.25 3.56
N PHE A 326 -11.49 -24.72 4.05
CA PHE A 326 -10.67 -25.35 5.08
C PHE A 326 -10.58 -24.55 6.39
N THR A 327 -10.87 -23.24 6.36
CA THR A 327 -10.69 -22.38 7.55
C THR A 327 -11.64 -21.17 7.53
N LYS A 328 -12.00 -20.71 8.72
CA LYS A 328 -12.65 -19.40 8.95
C LYS A 328 -11.66 -18.30 9.30
N ASN A 329 -10.35 -18.58 9.35
CA ASN A 329 -9.33 -17.63 9.72
C ASN A 329 -9.14 -16.56 8.64
N ILE A 330 -9.40 -15.28 8.99
CA ILE A 330 -9.36 -14.16 8.06
C ILE A 330 -7.96 -13.92 7.51
N ALA A 331 -6.92 -14.09 8.33
CA ALA A 331 -5.54 -13.90 7.86
C ALA A 331 -5.19 -14.92 6.78
N VAL A 332 -5.53 -16.19 6.96
CA VAL A 332 -5.28 -17.25 5.98
C VAL A 332 -6.06 -17.00 4.69
N ILE A 333 -7.34 -16.64 4.78
CA ILE A 333 -8.20 -16.33 3.63
C ILE A 333 -7.64 -15.13 2.85
N SER A 334 -7.21 -14.08 3.54
CA SER A 334 -6.63 -12.88 2.92
C SER A 334 -5.32 -13.18 2.20
N TYR A 335 -4.44 -14.00 2.79
CA TYR A 335 -3.22 -14.45 2.11
C TYR A 335 -3.54 -15.32 0.89
N GLY A 336 -4.59 -16.14 0.94
CA GLY A 336 -5.07 -16.87 -0.24
C GLY A 336 -5.42 -15.94 -1.40
N GLY A 337 -6.14 -14.87 -1.11
CA GLY A 337 -6.47 -13.83 -2.10
C GLY A 337 -5.22 -13.13 -2.65
N ARG A 338 -4.29 -12.71 -1.79
CA ARG A 338 -3.03 -12.06 -2.19
C ARG A 338 -2.17 -12.96 -3.09
N VAL A 339 -1.99 -14.23 -2.72
CA VAL A 339 -1.17 -15.20 -3.46
C VAL A 339 -1.77 -15.47 -4.84
N MET A 340 -3.10 -15.65 -4.92
CA MET A 340 -3.74 -15.91 -6.23
C MET A 340 -3.76 -14.66 -7.12
N ASN A 341 -3.89 -13.46 -6.55
CA ASN A 341 -3.73 -12.21 -7.30
C ASN A 341 -2.32 -12.10 -7.89
N TRP A 342 -1.30 -12.25 -7.03
CA TRP A 342 0.10 -12.25 -7.44
C TRP A 342 0.41 -13.33 -8.49
N PHE A 343 -0.13 -14.53 -8.35
CA PHE A 343 0.04 -15.62 -9.31
C PHE A 343 -0.55 -15.27 -10.69
N ALA A 344 -1.76 -14.71 -10.73
CA ALA A 344 -2.38 -14.25 -11.97
C ALA A 344 -1.56 -13.16 -12.66
N ILE A 345 -1.09 -12.17 -11.89
CA ILE A 345 -0.22 -11.10 -12.37
C ILE A 345 1.10 -11.67 -12.90
N THR A 346 1.70 -12.64 -12.21
CA THR A 346 2.94 -13.31 -12.63
C THR A 346 2.77 -13.97 -14.00
N ILE A 347 1.65 -14.66 -14.24
CA ILE A 347 1.35 -15.29 -15.53
C ILE A 347 1.27 -14.22 -16.62
N LEU A 348 0.51 -13.15 -16.42
CA LEU A 348 0.33 -12.09 -17.43
C LEU A 348 1.66 -11.38 -17.74
N MET A 349 2.45 -11.05 -16.73
CA MET A 349 3.76 -10.40 -16.89
C MET A 349 4.77 -11.31 -17.62
N TYR A 350 4.82 -12.59 -17.23
CA TYR A 350 5.69 -13.56 -17.90
C TYR A 350 5.34 -13.69 -19.38
N PHE A 351 4.05 -13.82 -19.72
CA PHE A 351 3.62 -13.87 -21.11
C PHE A 351 3.89 -12.56 -21.85
N ALA A 352 3.73 -11.40 -21.21
CA ALA A 352 4.07 -10.12 -21.83
C ALA A 352 5.56 -10.07 -22.22
N ILE A 353 6.48 -10.44 -21.30
CA ILE A 353 7.92 -10.46 -21.58
C ILE A 353 8.27 -11.51 -22.63
N LYS A 354 7.62 -12.68 -22.60
CA LYS A 354 7.88 -13.75 -23.56
C LYS A 354 7.46 -13.37 -24.99
N VAL A 355 6.33 -12.69 -25.12
CA VAL A 355 5.68 -12.41 -26.41
C VAL A 355 6.22 -11.13 -27.06
N ILE A 356 6.58 -10.11 -26.28
CA ILE A 356 7.08 -8.86 -26.82
C ILE A 356 8.31 -9.08 -27.73
N PRO A 357 8.33 -8.57 -28.96
CA PRO A 357 9.40 -8.87 -29.92
C PRO A 357 10.71 -8.14 -29.64
N PHE A 358 10.66 -7.00 -28.94
CA PHE A 358 11.79 -6.16 -28.55
C PHE A 358 11.43 -5.34 -27.30
N GLY A 359 12.43 -4.80 -26.58
CA GLY A 359 12.20 -4.05 -25.35
C GLY A 359 11.80 -4.95 -24.16
N LYS A 360 12.21 -6.22 -24.16
CA LYS A 360 11.97 -7.16 -23.05
C LYS A 360 12.59 -6.65 -21.77
N GLU A 361 13.76 -6.03 -21.88
CA GLU A 361 14.56 -5.50 -20.79
C GLU A 361 13.82 -4.37 -20.09
N ILE A 362 13.35 -3.39 -20.86
CA ILE A 362 12.62 -2.25 -20.31
C ILE A 362 11.28 -2.69 -19.68
N LEU A 363 10.59 -3.65 -20.31
CA LEU A 363 9.37 -4.23 -19.74
C LEU A 363 9.68 -4.91 -18.40
N ALA A 364 10.75 -5.70 -18.31
CA ALA A 364 11.17 -6.35 -17.08
C ALA A 364 11.56 -5.32 -16.00
N MET A 365 12.28 -4.26 -16.37
CA MET A 365 12.63 -3.16 -15.46
C MET A 365 11.36 -2.46 -14.91
N ILE A 366 10.40 -2.15 -15.77
CA ILE A 366 9.13 -1.53 -15.36
C ILE A 366 8.34 -2.48 -14.46
N ALA A 367 8.26 -3.76 -14.81
CA ALA A 367 7.55 -4.74 -13.99
C ALA A 367 8.15 -4.87 -12.59
N LEU A 368 9.48 -4.79 -12.45
CA LEU A 368 10.22 -4.90 -11.19
C LEU A 368 10.32 -3.59 -10.39
N VAL A 369 9.61 -2.53 -10.79
CA VAL A 369 9.50 -1.30 -9.99
C VAL A 369 8.94 -1.64 -8.60
N PRO A 370 9.55 -1.17 -7.49
CA PRO A 370 9.12 -1.52 -6.13
C PRO A 370 7.63 -1.32 -5.87
N MET A 371 7.04 -0.22 -6.33
CA MET A 371 5.60 0.02 -6.19
C MET A 371 4.77 -1.04 -6.93
N ASN A 372 5.20 -1.48 -8.12
CA ASN A 372 4.44 -2.48 -8.88
C ASN A 372 4.51 -3.87 -8.22
N VAL A 373 5.67 -4.26 -7.70
CA VAL A 373 5.81 -5.52 -6.95
C VAL A 373 4.96 -5.47 -5.68
N HIS A 374 4.99 -4.34 -4.96
CA HIS A 374 4.16 -4.09 -3.78
C HIS A 374 2.67 -4.25 -4.08
N GLU A 375 2.15 -3.56 -5.11
CA GLU A 375 0.73 -3.63 -5.49
C GLU A 375 0.32 -5.04 -5.94
N SER A 376 1.24 -5.78 -6.57
CA SER A 376 0.96 -7.11 -7.09
C SER A 376 0.71 -8.16 -6.00
N VAL A 377 1.21 -7.94 -4.77
CA VAL A 377 1.03 -8.86 -3.64
C VAL A 377 -0.09 -8.43 -2.68
N THR A 378 -0.91 -7.45 -3.06
CA THR A 378 -2.05 -6.96 -2.29
C THR A 378 -3.37 -7.52 -2.81
N LEU A 379 -4.47 -7.18 -2.16
CA LEU A 379 -5.81 -7.51 -2.64
C LEU A 379 -6.35 -6.49 -3.65
N ALA A 380 -5.64 -5.38 -3.88
CA ALA A 380 -6.01 -4.37 -4.87
C ALA A 380 -5.83 -4.89 -6.30
N PRO A 381 -6.67 -4.48 -7.25
CA PRO A 381 -6.56 -4.90 -8.66
C PRO A 381 -5.53 -4.09 -9.46
N ASP A 382 -4.82 -3.14 -8.86
CA ASP A 382 -3.93 -2.21 -9.57
C ASP A 382 -2.78 -2.93 -10.30
N GLY A 383 -2.15 -3.92 -9.66
CA GLY A 383 -1.13 -4.76 -10.30
C GLY A 383 -1.67 -5.55 -11.51
N LEU A 384 -2.93 -5.99 -11.46
CA LEU A 384 -3.58 -6.69 -12.56
C LEU A 384 -3.81 -5.76 -13.76
N VAL A 385 -4.19 -4.50 -13.52
CA VAL A 385 -4.32 -3.47 -14.58
C VAL A 385 -2.98 -3.24 -15.28
N VAL A 386 -1.89 -3.09 -14.51
CA VAL A 386 -0.54 -2.91 -15.07
C VAL A 386 -0.14 -4.12 -15.91
N ALA A 387 -0.32 -5.34 -15.40
CA ALA A 387 0.05 -6.57 -16.10
C ALA A 387 -0.73 -6.76 -17.40
N LEU A 388 -2.03 -6.50 -17.38
CA LEU A 388 -2.88 -6.61 -18.56
C LEU A 388 -2.52 -5.54 -19.62
N SER A 389 -2.25 -4.31 -19.20
CA SER A 389 -1.82 -3.23 -20.10
C SER A 389 -0.51 -3.56 -20.81
N MET A 390 0.46 -4.13 -20.07
CA MET A 390 1.73 -4.58 -20.63
C MET A 390 1.55 -5.75 -21.61
N LEU A 391 0.69 -6.72 -21.26
CA LEU A 391 0.39 -7.85 -22.15
C LEU A 391 -0.30 -7.39 -23.44
N MET A 392 -1.26 -6.44 -23.35
CA MET A 392 -1.92 -5.87 -24.54
C MET A 392 -0.92 -5.25 -25.49
N LEU A 393 -0.03 -4.39 -24.98
CA LEU A 393 0.99 -3.75 -25.81
C LEU A 393 1.96 -4.80 -26.41
N ALA A 394 2.39 -5.78 -25.63
CA ALA A 394 3.27 -6.86 -26.07
C ALA A 394 2.63 -7.68 -27.20
N LEU A 395 1.35 -8.08 -27.07
CA LEU A 395 0.59 -8.81 -28.10
C LEU A 395 0.47 -8.00 -29.38
N VAL A 396 0.12 -6.72 -29.27
CA VAL A 396 -0.03 -5.86 -30.46
C VAL A 396 1.30 -5.68 -31.19
N LEU A 397 2.40 -5.46 -30.48
CA LEU A 397 3.74 -5.40 -31.07
C LEU A 397 4.15 -6.74 -31.72
N HIS A 398 3.82 -7.86 -31.07
CA HIS A 398 4.04 -9.19 -31.63
C HIS A 398 3.29 -9.38 -32.96
N PHE A 399 2.00 -9.09 -32.99
CA PHE A 399 1.18 -9.24 -34.19
C PHE A 399 1.54 -8.22 -35.29
N ARG A 400 2.15 -7.11 -34.92
CA ARG A 400 2.63 -6.14 -35.89
C ARG A 400 3.97 -6.53 -36.51
N TYR A 401 4.96 -6.91 -35.71
CA TYR A 401 6.36 -7.01 -36.11
C TYR A 401 6.89 -8.46 -36.22
N ALA A 402 6.45 -9.37 -35.36
CA ALA A 402 6.97 -10.72 -35.32
C ALA A 402 6.12 -11.72 -36.13
N ARG A 403 4.80 -11.50 -36.21
CA ARG A 403 3.88 -12.36 -36.92
C ARG A 403 3.75 -11.94 -38.39
N GLN A 404 3.77 -12.92 -39.33
CA GLN A 404 3.60 -12.66 -40.77
C GLN A 404 2.24 -13.13 -41.31
N ASP A 405 1.67 -14.22 -40.75
CA ASP A 405 0.44 -14.85 -41.20
C ASP A 405 -0.84 -14.17 -40.71
N ILE A 406 -1.98 -14.58 -41.26
CA ILE A 406 -3.30 -14.19 -40.73
C ILE A 406 -3.46 -14.78 -39.32
N LEU A 407 -4.05 -13.96 -38.42
CA LEU A 407 -4.29 -14.37 -37.04
C LEU A 407 -5.20 -15.60 -36.95
N LYS A 408 -4.81 -16.55 -36.13
CA LYS A 408 -5.61 -17.71 -35.81
C LYS A 408 -6.81 -17.30 -34.91
N PRO A 409 -7.91 -18.10 -34.91
CA PRO A 409 -9.09 -17.78 -34.09
C PRO A 409 -8.77 -17.49 -32.61
N TRP A 410 -7.90 -18.28 -32.00
CA TRP A 410 -7.51 -18.08 -30.59
C TRP A 410 -6.69 -16.81 -30.36
N GLU A 411 -5.88 -16.36 -31.35
CA GLU A 411 -5.14 -15.09 -31.30
C GLU A 411 -6.11 -13.92 -31.36
N VAL A 412 -7.12 -14.01 -32.22
CA VAL A 412 -8.21 -13.01 -32.29
C VAL A 412 -9.01 -13.01 -30.97
N CYS A 413 -9.33 -14.18 -30.43
CA CYS A 413 -10.02 -14.32 -29.16
C CYS A 413 -9.24 -13.65 -28.01
N SER A 414 -7.92 -13.81 -27.97
CA SER A 414 -7.07 -13.16 -26.94
C SER A 414 -7.16 -11.62 -27.01
N LEU A 415 -7.30 -11.03 -28.21
CA LEU A 415 -7.51 -9.58 -28.36
C LEU A 415 -8.88 -9.15 -27.82
N TYR A 416 -9.94 -9.93 -28.03
CA TYR A 416 -11.26 -9.64 -27.48
C TYR A 416 -11.27 -9.75 -25.95
N ILE A 417 -10.64 -10.79 -25.39
CA ILE A 417 -10.56 -11.01 -23.94
C ILE A 417 -9.80 -9.85 -23.28
N THR A 418 -8.65 -9.44 -23.85
CA THR A 418 -7.85 -8.36 -23.28
C THR A 418 -8.54 -7.00 -23.43
N ALA A 419 -9.26 -6.75 -24.53
CA ALA A 419 -10.07 -5.54 -24.72
C ALA A 419 -11.22 -5.45 -23.70
N TRP A 420 -11.94 -6.56 -23.51
CA TRP A 420 -13.01 -6.66 -22.52
C TRP A 420 -12.47 -6.49 -21.10
N ALA A 421 -11.42 -7.21 -20.75
CA ALA A 421 -10.87 -7.19 -19.41
C ALA A 421 -10.36 -5.79 -19.00
N ILE A 422 -9.61 -5.07 -19.86
CA ILE A 422 -9.13 -3.74 -19.52
C ILE A 422 -10.29 -2.75 -19.31
N GLY A 423 -11.35 -2.87 -20.12
CA GLY A 423 -12.56 -2.07 -19.96
C GLY A 423 -13.24 -2.32 -18.62
N MET A 424 -13.34 -3.58 -18.19
CA MET A 424 -13.99 -3.97 -16.94
C MET A 424 -13.14 -3.73 -15.70
N LEU A 425 -11.81 -3.75 -15.81
CA LEU A 425 -10.92 -3.50 -14.67
C LEU A 425 -11.00 -2.05 -14.20
N LYS A 426 -10.71 -1.09 -15.09
CA LYS A 426 -10.80 0.34 -14.80
C LYS A 426 -11.07 1.11 -16.09
N ILE A 427 -12.19 1.81 -16.17
CA ILE A 427 -12.64 2.57 -17.36
C ILE A 427 -11.60 3.55 -17.90
N VAL A 428 -10.82 4.18 -17.01
CA VAL A 428 -9.80 5.17 -17.38
C VAL A 428 -8.69 4.61 -18.27
N TYR A 429 -8.51 3.28 -18.32
CA TYR A 429 -7.53 2.62 -19.18
C TYR A 429 -8.10 2.11 -20.51
N LEU A 430 -9.37 2.35 -20.82
CA LEU A 430 -9.96 2.04 -22.13
C LEU A 430 -9.14 2.53 -23.33
N PRO A 431 -8.45 3.69 -23.28
CA PRO A 431 -7.60 4.16 -24.39
C PRO A 431 -6.51 3.16 -24.81
N PHE A 432 -6.13 2.17 -23.98
CA PHE A 432 -5.26 1.07 -24.42
C PHE A 432 -5.84 0.31 -25.62
N GLY A 433 -7.17 0.29 -25.82
CA GLY A 433 -7.82 -0.28 -26.98
C GLY A 433 -7.37 0.33 -28.32
N LEU A 434 -6.84 1.57 -28.33
CA LEU A 434 -6.26 2.20 -29.52
C LEU A 434 -5.06 1.44 -30.07
N LEU A 435 -4.38 0.62 -29.23
CA LEU A 435 -3.27 -0.22 -29.67
C LEU A 435 -3.67 -1.20 -30.79
N TYR A 436 -4.92 -1.70 -30.79
CA TYR A 436 -5.37 -2.63 -31.83
C TYR A 436 -5.38 -2.03 -33.23
N CYS A 437 -5.45 -0.68 -33.34
CA CYS A 437 -5.30 0.02 -34.61
C CYS A 437 -3.92 -0.18 -35.24
N LEU A 438 -2.90 -0.51 -34.43
CA LEU A 438 -1.53 -0.77 -34.90
C LEU A 438 -1.37 -2.08 -35.63
N ILE A 439 -2.23 -3.09 -35.41
CA ILE A 439 -2.14 -4.39 -36.05
C ILE A 439 -2.41 -4.23 -37.56
N PRO A 440 -1.53 -4.72 -38.45
CA PRO A 440 -1.70 -4.58 -39.91
C PRO A 440 -2.98 -5.25 -40.41
N LYS A 441 -3.58 -4.70 -41.48
CA LYS A 441 -4.81 -5.24 -42.09
C LYS A 441 -4.64 -6.66 -42.65
N GLU A 442 -3.43 -7.00 -43.05
CA GLU A 442 -3.03 -8.29 -43.59
C GLU A 442 -3.25 -9.42 -42.55
N ARG A 443 -3.03 -9.09 -41.27
CA ARG A 443 -3.22 -10.03 -40.14
C ARG A 443 -4.69 -10.42 -39.94
N PHE A 444 -5.62 -9.58 -40.35
CA PHE A 444 -7.06 -9.86 -40.32
C PHE A 444 -7.61 -10.38 -41.64
N GLY A 445 -6.76 -10.55 -42.69
CA GLY A 445 -7.20 -10.94 -44.02
C GLY A 445 -7.93 -9.82 -44.77
N GLY A 446 -7.56 -8.55 -44.50
CA GLY A 446 -8.02 -7.39 -45.22
C GLY A 446 -8.63 -6.27 -44.36
N ILE A 447 -8.74 -5.06 -44.95
CA ILE A 447 -9.15 -3.83 -44.25
C ILE A 447 -10.59 -3.91 -43.68
N LYS A 448 -11.53 -4.53 -44.44
CA LYS A 448 -12.93 -4.65 -44.01
C LYS A 448 -13.04 -5.53 -42.76
N LYS A 449 -12.34 -6.67 -42.75
CA LYS A 449 -12.30 -7.56 -41.58
C LYS A 449 -11.63 -6.88 -40.38
N LYS A 450 -10.48 -6.21 -40.58
CA LYS A 450 -9.80 -5.43 -39.53
C LYS A 450 -10.75 -4.42 -38.90
N ARG A 451 -11.42 -3.56 -39.70
CA ARG A 451 -12.34 -2.54 -39.17
C ARG A 451 -13.48 -3.17 -38.37
N ARG A 452 -14.05 -4.30 -38.86
CA ARG A 452 -15.11 -5.03 -38.14
C ARG A 452 -14.62 -5.55 -36.78
N HIS A 453 -13.43 -6.17 -36.71
CA HIS A 453 -12.87 -6.66 -35.46
C HIS A 453 -12.56 -5.53 -34.47
N ILE A 454 -11.92 -4.43 -34.91
CA ILE A 454 -11.62 -3.28 -34.06
C ILE A 454 -12.91 -2.67 -33.49
N PHE A 455 -13.92 -2.45 -34.36
CA PHE A 455 -15.21 -1.93 -33.92
C PHE A 455 -15.89 -2.88 -32.91
N ALA A 456 -15.90 -4.18 -33.19
CA ALA A 456 -16.49 -5.16 -32.28
C ALA A 456 -15.75 -5.23 -30.93
N MET A 457 -14.41 -5.19 -30.91
CA MET A 457 -13.62 -5.14 -29.67
C MET A 457 -13.93 -3.88 -28.86
N ALA A 458 -13.95 -2.70 -29.53
CA ALA A 458 -14.32 -1.45 -28.88
C ALA A 458 -15.76 -1.49 -28.35
N PHE A 459 -16.68 -2.01 -29.14
CA PHE A 459 -18.08 -2.16 -28.72
C PHE A 459 -18.21 -3.07 -27.49
N VAL A 460 -17.57 -4.24 -27.49
CA VAL A 460 -17.60 -5.16 -26.34
C VAL A 460 -17.02 -4.47 -25.10
N ALA A 461 -15.87 -3.83 -25.20
CA ALA A 461 -15.23 -3.16 -24.06
C ALA A 461 -16.09 -2.00 -23.50
N VAL A 462 -16.61 -1.16 -24.38
CA VAL A 462 -17.42 0.01 -23.96
C VAL A 462 -18.81 -0.43 -23.50
N ALA A 463 -19.51 -1.29 -24.24
CA ALA A 463 -20.87 -1.72 -23.89
C ALA A 463 -20.91 -2.50 -22.57
N SER A 464 -19.94 -3.41 -22.34
CA SER A 464 -19.86 -4.14 -21.05
C SER A 464 -19.58 -3.21 -19.87
N ASN A 465 -18.72 -2.20 -20.07
CA ASN A 465 -18.44 -1.20 -19.03
C ASN A 465 -19.64 -0.30 -18.75
N LEU A 466 -20.33 0.20 -19.79
CA LEU A 466 -21.54 1.02 -19.62
C LEU A 466 -22.66 0.23 -18.94
N LEU A 467 -22.84 -1.04 -19.32
CA LEU A 467 -23.79 -1.92 -18.64
C LEU A 467 -23.43 -2.09 -17.16
N TRP A 468 -22.15 -2.32 -16.85
CA TRP A 468 -21.71 -2.43 -15.46
C TRP A 468 -21.96 -1.13 -14.69
N LEU A 469 -21.56 0.01 -15.25
CA LEU A 469 -21.77 1.32 -14.62
C LEU A 469 -23.26 1.61 -14.38
N SER A 470 -24.16 1.23 -15.31
CA SER A 470 -25.59 1.42 -15.11
C SER A 470 -26.17 0.62 -13.93
N LEU A 471 -25.52 -0.48 -13.56
CA LEU A 471 -25.89 -1.26 -12.36
C LEU A 471 -25.30 -0.69 -11.06
N CYS A 472 -24.23 0.13 -11.16
CA CYS A 472 -23.47 0.63 -10.01
C CYS A 472 -23.61 2.14 -9.79
N THR A 473 -24.48 2.84 -10.53
CA THR A 473 -24.61 4.32 -10.46
C THR A 473 -24.92 4.80 -9.05
N ASP A 474 -25.72 4.06 -8.31
CA ASP A 474 -26.15 4.46 -6.97
C ASP A 474 -25.05 4.31 -5.91
N PHE A 475 -24.01 3.48 -6.16
CA PHE A 475 -22.88 3.31 -5.27
C PHE A 475 -21.86 4.46 -5.33
N LEU A 476 -21.94 5.34 -6.34
CA LEU A 476 -21.02 6.46 -6.54
C LEU A 476 -21.26 7.65 -5.59
N ARG A 477 -22.20 7.56 -4.66
CA ARG A 477 -22.47 8.62 -3.69
C ARG A 477 -21.39 8.66 -2.62
N ILE A 478 -20.48 9.63 -2.72
CA ILE A 478 -19.50 9.97 -1.68
C ILE A 478 -20.03 11.20 -0.95
N GLU A 479 -20.32 11.10 0.34
CA GLU A 479 -20.93 12.17 1.14
C GLU A 479 -20.23 13.53 1.08
N ALA A 480 -18.91 13.52 0.82
CA ALA A 480 -18.09 14.74 0.79
C ALA A 480 -18.05 15.45 -0.58
N THR A 481 -18.62 14.86 -1.64
CA THR A 481 -18.51 15.39 -3.02
C THR A 481 -19.81 15.32 -3.76
N ASP A 482 -20.17 16.40 -4.43
CA ASP A 482 -21.29 16.46 -5.37
C ASP A 482 -20.76 16.41 -6.81
N ALA A 483 -20.71 15.19 -7.38
CA ALA A 483 -20.20 14.98 -8.73
C ALA A 483 -21.03 15.72 -9.79
N SER A 484 -22.34 15.92 -9.58
CA SER A 484 -23.19 16.63 -10.51
C SER A 484 -22.95 18.15 -10.48
N ALA A 485 -22.79 18.71 -9.28
CA ALA A 485 -22.40 20.10 -9.09
C ALA A 485 -21.01 20.37 -9.65
N GLN A 486 -20.04 19.46 -9.39
CA GLN A 486 -18.66 19.56 -9.91
C GLN A 486 -18.62 19.48 -11.42
N LEU A 487 -19.41 18.60 -12.05
CA LEU A 487 -19.52 18.51 -13.50
C LEU A 487 -20.14 19.78 -14.09
N SER A 488 -21.23 20.25 -13.51
CA SER A 488 -21.89 21.50 -13.92
C SER A 488 -20.93 22.69 -13.82
N TYR A 489 -20.23 22.80 -12.70
CA TYR A 489 -19.21 23.86 -12.51
C TYR A 489 -18.11 23.78 -13.57
N SER A 490 -17.57 22.58 -13.84
CA SER A 490 -16.51 22.37 -14.83
C SER A 490 -16.94 22.76 -16.23
N LEU A 491 -18.17 22.43 -16.62
CA LEU A 491 -18.70 22.74 -17.95
C LEU A 491 -18.95 24.24 -18.14
N HIS A 492 -19.38 24.95 -17.10
CA HIS A 492 -19.60 26.40 -17.15
C HIS A 492 -18.30 27.20 -16.99
N HIS A 493 -17.24 26.61 -16.40
CA HIS A 493 -15.96 27.25 -16.10
C HIS A 493 -14.77 26.46 -16.66
N LEU A 494 -14.79 26.12 -17.94
CA LEU A 494 -13.74 25.34 -18.60
C LEU A 494 -12.33 25.92 -18.40
N GLY A 495 -12.18 27.25 -18.43
CA GLY A 495 -10.90 27.93 -18.18
C GLY A 495 -10.37 27.64 -16.78
N THR A 496 -11.22 27.70 -15.75
CA THR A 496 -10.85 27.37 -14.38
C THR A 496 -10.47 25.89 -14.24
N PHE A 497 -11.24 24.99 -14.86
CA PHE A 497 -10.92 23.57 -14.89
C PHE A 497 -9.53 23.30 -15.49
N MET A 498 -9.20 23.93 -16.63
CA MET A 498 -7.87 23.80 -17.25
C MET A 498 -6.74 24.33 -16.35
N VAL A 499 -6.98 25.43 -15.63
CA VAL A 499 -6.02 25.98 -14.66
C VAL A 499 -5.82 25.02 -13.48
N VAL A 500 -6.88 24.43 -12.93
CA VAL A 500 -6.81 23.43 -11.87
C VAL A 500 -6.00 22.21 -12.31
N MET A 501 -6.28 21.70 -13.53
CA MET A 501 -5.52 20.61 -14.14
C MET A 501 -4.03 20.93 -14.25
N ALA A 502 -3.71 22.08 -14.84
CA ALA A 502 -2.31 22.52 -15.04
C ALA A 502 -1.61 22.72 -13.68
N ARG A 503 -2.26 23.40 -12.73
CA ARG A 503 -1.71 23.62 -11.39
C ARG A 503 -1.40 22.29 -10.70
N THR A 504 -2.34 21.37 -10.66
CA THR A 504 -2.15 20.05 -10.03
C THR A 504 -1.01 19.29 -10.67
N PHE A 505 -0.96 19.29 -12.02
CA PHE A 505 0.10 18.60 -12.75
C PHE A 505 1.49 19.17 -12.43
N PHE A 506 1.64 20.50 -12.42
CA PHE A 506 2.94 21.12 -12.15
C PHE A 506 3.35 21.10 -10.67
N SER A 507 2.38 21.08 -9.74
CA SER A 507 2.71 21.01 -8.30
C SER A 507 3.12 19.61 -7.85
N ASP A 508 2.58 18.55 -8.45
CA ASP A 508 2.65 17.19 -7.88
C ASP A 508 3.38 16.17 -8.78
N LEU A 509 3.89 16.60 -9.95
CA LEU A 509 4.53 15.71 -10.94
C LEU A 509 5.73 14.94 -10.35
N ASP A 510 6.56 15.59 -9.57
CA ASP A 510 7.74 15.00 -8.92
C ASP A 510 7.32 14.00 -7.84
N ILE A 511 6.26 14.30 -7.09
CA ILE A 511 5.66 13.40 -6.09
C ILE A 511 5.10 12.15 -6.80
N TRP A 512 4.36 12.33 -7.90
CA TRP A 512 3.83 11.18 -8.64
C TRP A 512 4.93 10.34 -9.26
N ALA A 513 5.96 10.96 -9.85
CA ALA A 513 7.08 10.25 -10.45
C ALA A 513 7.85 9.41 -9.42
N THR A 514 8.12 9.94 -8.24
CA THR A 514 8.83 9.23 -7.17
C THR A 514 7.97 8.17 -6.49
N ARG A 515 6.67 8.45 -6.27
CA ARG A 515 5.70 7.47 -5.75
C ARG A 515 5.40 6.35 -6.73
N MET A 516 5.42 6.62 -8.03
CA MET A 516 5.30 5.60 -9.07
C MET A 516 6.40 4.54 -8.99
N ILE A 517 7.63 4.95 -8.65
CA ILE A 517 8.75 4.01 -8.45
C ILE A 517 8.66 3.33 -7.08
N GLY A 518 8.15 4.01 -6.04
CA GLY A 518 7.95 3.42 -4.71
C GLY A 518 8.71 4.14 -3.60
N ILE A 519 8.75 5.47 -3.62
CA ILE A 519 9.34 6.24 -2.52
C ILE A 519 8.51 6.11 -1.24
N ASP A 520 7.19 6.03 -1.37
CA ASP A 520 6.24 5.83 -0.28
C ASP A 520 5.44 4.55 -0.55
N LEU A 521 5.47 3.59 0.36
CA LEU A 521 4.78 2.30 0.28
C LEU A 521 3.74 2.13 1.40
N ALA A 522 3.12 0.98 1.49
CA ALA A 522 2.01 0.69 2.40
C ALA A 522 0.85 1.67 2.16
N GLU A 523 0.27 2.26 3.19
CA GLU A 523 -0.76 3.32 3.07
C GLU A 523 -0.14 4.67 2.60
N LEU A 524 0.93 4.64 1.81
CA LEU A 524 1.74 5.77 1.34
C LEU A 524 2.38 6.57 2.49
N ASN A 525 2.62 5.92 3.61
CA ASN A 525 3.19 6.50 4.83
C ASN A 525 4.53 5.87 5.26
N ILE A 526 5.00 4.84 4.55
CA ILE A 526 6.29 4.22 4.81
C ILE A 526 7.28 4.64 3.72
N ARG A 527 8.22 5.51 4.11
CA ARG A 527 9.22 6.03 3.20
C ARG A 527 10.35 5.04 2.99
N THR A 528 10.65 4.76 1.74
CA THR A 528 11.78 3.93 1.33
C THR A 528 13.06 4.76 1.17
N VAL A 529 14.16 4.12 0.80
CA VAL A 529 15.46 4.79 0.60
C VAL A 529 15.41 5.66 -0.66
N GLY A 530 15.16 6.96 -0.50
CA GLY A 530 14.93 7.91 -1.60
C GLY A 530 16.03 7.92 -2.65
N PHE A 531 17.31 7.86 -2.24
CA PHE A 531 18.45 7.79 -3.15
C PHE A 531 18.33 6.62 -4.16
N LEU A 532 17.92 5.43 -3.70
CA LEU A 532 17.75 4.26 -4.59
C LEU A 532 16.56 4.45 -5.54
N ILE A 533 15.51 5.08 -5.09
CA ILE A 533 14.32 5.39 -5.91
C ILE A 533 14.68 6.40 -7.02
N PHE A 534 15.42 7.46 -6.68
CA PHE A 534 15.92 8.40 -7.68
C PHE A 534 16.89 7.74 -8.65
N ALA A 535 17.80 6.88 -8.17
CA ALA A 535 18.70 6.12 -9.04
C ALA A 535 17.94 5.20 -10.00
N TYR A 536 16.86 4.54 -9.52
CA TYR A 536 16.00 3.71 -10.36
C TYR A 536 15.27 4.54 -11.41
N LEU A 537 14.66 5.66 -11.03
CA LEU A 537 13.99 6.57 -11.95
C LEU A 537 14.99 7.07 -13.02
N PHE A 538 16.18 7.48 -12.60
CA PHE A 538 17.23 7.94 -13.50
C PHE A 538 17.68 6.83 -14.48
N MET A 539 17.82 5.59 -13.99
CA MET A 539 18.13 4.42 -14.81
C MET A 539 17.07 4.20 -15.90
N LEU A 540 15.78 4.29 -15.55
CA LEU A 540 14.69 4.19 -16.54
C LEU A 540 14.77 5.33 -17.58
N VAL A 541 14.92 6.57 -17.12
CA VAL A 541 15.02 7.75 -18.00
C VAL A 541 16.23 7.61 -18.92
N PHE A 542 17.36 7.18 -18.41
CA PHE A 542 18.58 6.98 -19.21
C PHE A 542 18.35 5.94 -20.32
N ARG A 543 17.74 4.79 -19.98
CA ARG A 543 17.34 3.77 -20.96
C ARG A 543 16.35 4.28 -22.01
N TYR A 544 15.50 5.24 -21.66
CA TYR A 544 14.57 5.85 -22.61
C TYR A 544 15.29 6.76 -23.62
N ILE A 545 16.37 7.46 -23.20
CA ILE A 545 17.09 8.43 -24.01
C ILE A 545 18.20 7.78 -24.85
N GLU A 546 18.85 6.72 -24.36
CA GLU A 546 20.02 6.09 -24.96
C GLU A 546 19.79 5.65 -26.42
N ASN A 547 18.55 5.42 -26.80
CA ASN A 547 18.15 4.96 -28.13
C ASN A 547 17.86 6.05 -29.18
N ASP A 548 18.19 7.33 -28.95
CA ASP A 548 17.70 8.45 -29.77
C ASP A 548 18.57 8.82 -30.99
N ARG A 549 19.30 7.93 -31.67
CA ARG A 549 20.06 8.30 -32.86
C ARG A 549 19.63 7.56 -34.15
N HIS A 550 18.95 8.30 -35.04
CA HIS A 550 18.77 8.09 -36.48
C HIS A 550 18.00 6.89 -37.02
N SER A 551 16.69 7.05 -37.27
CA SER A 551 15.99 6.69 -38.53
C SER A 551 14.55 7.24 -38.54
N SER A 552 14.08 7.69 -39.73
CA SER A 552 12.75 8.31 -39.89
C SER A 552 11.83 7.42 -40.71
N ASP A 553 11.46 6.24 -40.17
CA ASP A 553 10.44 5.42 -40.82
C ASP A 553 9.03 5.95 -40.48
N LYS A 554 8.18 6.16 -41.53
CA LYS A 554 6.79 6.61 -41.35
C LYS A 554 5.96 5.66 -40.46
N THR A 555 6.32 4.37 -40.44
CA THR A 555 5.63 3.32 -39.69
C THR A 555 5.79 3.52 -38.19
N ASP A 556 6.95 3.98 -37.73
CA ASP A 556 7.23 4.20 -36.32
C ASP A 556 6.48 5.42 -35.78
N ARG A 557 6.30 6.46 -36.59
CA ARG A 557 5.53 7.65 -36.20
C ARG A 557 4.09 7.32 -35.81
N VAL A 558 3.47 6.29 -36.41
CA VAL A 558 2.12 5.86 -36.08
C VAL A 558 2.10 5.20 -34.69
N VAL A 559 3.09 4.37 -34.37
CA VAL A 559 3.21 3.76 -33.04
C VAL A 559 3.43 4.83 -31.97
N ASN A 560 4.42 5.71 -32.20
CA ASN A 560 4.70 6.84 -31.30
C ASN A 560 3.44 7.69 -31.08
N GLY A 561 2.74 8.08 -32.16
CA GLY A 561 1.53 8.90 -32.08
C GLY A 561 0.39 8.25 -31.30
N ILE A 562 0.15 6.94 -31.49
CA ILE A 562 -0.86 6.21 -30.72
C ILE A 562 -0.45 6.08 -29.25
N CYS A 563 0.82 5.82 -28.96
CA CYS A 563 1.31 5.77 -27.57
C CYS A 563 1.15 7.15 -26.89
N VAL A 564 1.50 8.26 -27.56
CA VAL A 564 1.27 9.61 -27.04
C VAL A 564 -0.22 9.86 -26.78
N LEU A 565 -1.09 9.46 -27.72
CA LEU A 565 -2.54 9.63 -27.55
C LEU A 565 -3.07 8.83 -26.35
N ILE A 566 -2.59 7.61 -26.14
CA ILE A 566 -2.94 6.78 -24.97
C ILE A 566 -2.49 7.46 -23.68
N LEU A 567 -1.23 7.94 -23.63
CA LEU A 567 -0.67 8.63 -22.46
C LEU A 567 -1.52 9.85 -22.07
N VAL A 568 -1.75 10.75 -23.03
CA VAL A 568 -2.51 11.98 -22.80
C VAL A 568 -3.95 11.65 -22.38
N SER A 569 -4.60 10.72 -23.10
CA SER A 569 -5.98 10.35 -22.78
C SER A 569 -6.14 9.76 -21.39
N ILE A 570 -5.25 8.85 -20.97
CA ILE A 570 -5.36 8.21 -19.65
C ILE A 570 -5.04 9.21 -18.54
N VAL A 571 -4.02 10.05 -18.69
CA VAL A 571 -3.71 11.09 -17.69
C VAL A 571 -4.90 12.03 -17.50
N LEU A 572 -5.52 12.47 -18.60
CA LEU A 572 -6.70 13.35 -18.56
C LEU A 572 -7.91 12.64 -17.93
N LEU A 573 -8.14 11.36 -18.26
CA LEU A 573 -9.25 10.58 -17.70
C LEU A 573 -9.08 10.33 -16.21
N ILE A 574 -7.87 10.00 -15.74
CA ILE A 574 -7.58 9.84 -14.29
C ILE A 574 -7.87 11.16 -13.58
N ALA A 575 -7.31 12.26 -14.07
CA ALA A 575 -7.49 13.56 -13.46
C ALA A 575 -8.96 14.01 -13.48
N ALA A 576 -9.67 13.85 -14.59
CA ALA A 576 -11.09 14.19 -14.70
C ALA A 576 -11.96 13.31 -13.76
N SER A 577 -11.71 12.01 -13.70
CA SER A 577 -12.43 11.10 -12.80
C SER A 577 -12.29 11.50 -11.33
N LEU A 578 -11.06 11.76 -10.88
CA LEU A 578 -10.81 12.16 -9.49
C LEU A 578 -11.28 13.58 -9.19
N TYR A 579 -11.23 14.48 -10.17
CA TYR A 579 -11.80 15.81 -10.02
C TYR A 579 -13.31 15.77 -9.80
N LEU A 580 -14.01 14.92 -10.54
CA LEU A 580 -15.48 14.81 -10.47
C LEU A 580 -15.95 14.04 -9.23
N GLN A 581 -15.23 12.99 -8.83
CA GLN A 581 -15.72 12.04 -7.83
C GLN A 581 -15.09 12.22 -6.44
N PHE A 582 -13.87 12.79 -6.37
CA PHE A 582 -13.07 12.79 -5.13
C PHE A 582 -12.69 14.21 -4.66
N THR A 583 -12.77 15.19 -5.54
CA THR A 583 -12.32 16.55 -5.24
C THR A 583 -13.51 17.40 -4.80
N PRO A 584 -13.45 18.08 -3.63
CA PRO A 584 -14.49 19.02 -3.22
C PRO A 584 -14.74 20.11 -4.27
N VAL A 585 -15.99 20.55 -4.41
CA VAL A 585 -16.38 21.61 -5.37
C VAL A 585 -15.60 22.89 -5.02
N TYR A 586 -15.13 23.59 -6.05
CA TYR A 586 -14.29 24.81 -5.97
C TYR A 586 -12.85 24.60 -5.48
N ASN A 587 -12.38 23.38 -5.31
CA ASN A 587 -10.98 23.16 -4.92
C ASN A 587 -10.01 23.59 -6.03
N ASN A 588 -8.87 24.15 -5.65
CA ASN A 588 -7.85 24.68 -6.55
C ASN A 588 -6.89 23.62 -7.12
N THR A 589 -6.95 22.40 -6.61
CA THR A 589 -6.13 21.25 -7.02
C THR A 589 -6.98 19.98 -7.00
N ILE A 590 -6.60 18.98 -7.78
CA ILE A 590 -7.26 17.68 -7.82
C ILE A 590 -6.73 16.82 -6.67
N VAL A 591 -7.62 16.28 -5.85
CA VAL A 591 -7.27 15.40 -4.72
C VAL A 591 -7.29 13.94 -5.17
N GLY A 592 -6.41 13.12 -4.59
CA GLY A 592 -6.44 11.66 -4.72
C GLY A 592 -5.64 11.07 -5.87
N ILE A 593 -4.95 11.87 -6.69
CA ILE A 593 -4.05 11.33 -7.72
C ILE A 593 -2.84 10.66 -7.06
N GLN A 594 -2.58 9.40 -7.43
CA GLN A 594 -1.48 8.62 -6.86
C GLN A 594 -0.53 8.16 -7.97
N GLY A 595 0.79 8.15 -7.66
CA GLY A 595 1.82 7.77 -8.63
C GLY A 595 1.63 6.36 -9.21
N ARG A 596 1.12 5.39 -8.43
CA ARG A 596 0.86 4.01 -8.87
C ARG A 596 -0.06 3.92 -10.10
N TYR A 597 -0.97 4.86 -10.29
CA TYR A 597 -1.86 4.87 -11.46
C TYR A 597 -1.10 5.06 -12.79
N PHE A 598 0.10 5.60 -12.77
CA PHE A 598 0.89 5.89 -13.97
C PHE A 598 1.87 4.76 -14.35
N ILE A 599 2.01 3.69 -13.54
CA ILE A 599 2.94 2.58 -13.83
C ILE A 599 2.60 1.92 -15.18
N ALA A 600 1.30 1.72 -15.46
CA ALA A 600 0.83 1.16 -16.72
C ALA A 600 1.25 1.98 -17.96
N LEU A 601 1.53 3.29 -17.77
CA LEU A 601 1.90 4.22 -18.83
C LEU A 601 3.41 4.23 -19.13
N LEU A 602 4.25 3.63 -18.29
CA LEU A 602 5.70 3.63 -18.49
C LEU A 602 6.11 2.94 -19.79
N LEU A 603 5.49 1.81 -20.13
CA LEU A 603 5.82 1.10 -21.35
C LEU A 603 5.32 1.84 -22.62
N PRO A 604 4.08 2.36 -22.69
CA PRO A 604 3.68 3.30 -23.74
C PRO A 604 4.58 4.53 -23.84
N LEU A 605 5.04 5.11 -22.72
CA LEU A 605 5.97 6.24 -22.73
C LEU A 605 7.28 5.87 -23.41
N TYR A 606 7.83 4.70 -23.14
CA TYR A 606 9.02 4.21 -23.80
C TYR A 606 8.84 4.15 -25.33
N PHE A 607 7.72 3.60 -25.80
CA PHE A 607 7.41 3.53 -27.25
C PHE A 607 6.90 4.85 -27.85
N ALA A 608 6.51 5.82 -27.07
CA ALA A 608 6.22 7.17 -27.54
C ALA A 608 7.50 7.93 -27.93
N ILE A 609 8.61 7.65 -27.24
CA ILE A 609 9.90 8.32 -27.45
C ILE A 609 10.77 7.52 -28.44
N ASN A 610 10.81 6.19 -28.32
CA ASN A 610 11.69 5.32 -29.08
C ASN A 610 11.06 4.78 -30.37
N LYS A 611 11.89 4.46 -31.35
CA LYS A 611 11.47 3.95 -32.67
C LYS A 611 11.53 2.44 -32.72
N PRO A 612 10.41 1.71 -32.86
CA PRO A 612 10.37 0.25 -32.89
C PRO A 612 11.26 -0.41 -33.94
N SER A 613 11.36 0.16 -35.14
CA SER A 613 12.20 -0.40 -36.22
C SER A 613 13.67 -0.53 -35.81
N ARG A 614 14.17 0.39 -35.02
CA ARG A 614 15.55 0.38 -34.54
C ARG A 614 15.78 -0.65 -33.45
N LEU A 615 14.83 -0.80 -32.54
CA LEU A 615 14.90 -1.80 -31.46
C LEU A 615 14.94 -3.25 -31.97
N MET A 616 14.50 -3.48 -33.22
CA MET A 616 14.61 -4.79 -33.89
C MET A 616 16.03 -5.09 -34.38
N VAL A 617 16.82 -4.07 -34.74
CA VAL A 617 18.17 -4.21 -35.29
C VAL A 617 19.21 -4.40 -34.19
N ASP A 618 19.06 -3.68 -33.07
CA ASP A 618 20.03 -3.67 -31.97
C ASP A 618 19.79 -4.79 -30.93
N ARG A 619 19.16 -5.90 -31.31
CA ARG A 619 18.71 -6.97 -30.43
C ARG A 619 19.81 -7.64 -29.60
N GLU A 620 21.07 -7.58 -30.06
CA GLU A 620 22.20 -8.23 -29.39
C GLU A 620 22.90 -7.34 -28.33
N GLN A 621 22.65 -6.02 -28.32
CA GLN A 621 23.33 -5.07 -27.44
C GLN A 621 22.52 -4.59 -26.21
N ASN A 622 21.25 -4.96 -26.08
CA ASN A 622 20.33 -4.40 -25.10
C ASN A 622 20.06 -5.27 -23.86
N ASP A 623 21.00 -6.14 -23.47
CA ASP A 623 20.81 -6.94 -22.25
C ASP A 623 20.92 -6.05 -20.98
N ILE A 624 20.10 -6.33 -19.96
CA ILE A 624 20.19 -5.63 -18.67
C ILE A 624 21.52 -5.99 -18.04
N SER A 625 22.34 -4.98 -17.76
CA SER A 625 23.62 -5.18 -17.12
C SER A 625 23.45 -5.69 -15.68
N MET A 626 24.47 -6.38 -15.16
CA MET A 626 24.47 -6.80 -13.74
C MET A 626 24.29 -5.64 -12.76
N ARG A 627 24.78 -4.43 -13.12
CA ARG A 627 24.65 -3.24 -12.29
C ARG A 627 23.19 -2.77 -12.18
N GLU A 628 22.47 -2.80 -13.29
CA GLU A 628 21.05 -2.44 -13.32
C GLU A 628 20.19 -3.45 -12.55
N PHE A 629 20.43 -4.77 -12.75
CA PHE A 629 19.77 -5.79 -11.92
C PHE A 629 20.12 -5.64 -10.43
N GLY A 630 21.36 -5.33 -10.12
CA GLY A 630 21.80 -5.03 -8.76
C GLY A 630 21.03 -3.86 -8.16
N LEU A 631 20.86 -2.75 -8.89
CA LEU A 631 20.08 -1.59 -8.45
C LEU A 631 18.59 -1.94 -8.23
N ILE A 632 17.99 -2.69 -9.16
CA ILE A 632 16.60 -3.16 -9.06
C ILE A 632 16.39 -3.98 -7.78
N VAL A 633 17.28 -4.97 -7.56
CA VAL A 633 17.21 -5.84 -6.37
C VAL A 633 17.46 -5.04 -5.09
N CYS A 634 18.49 -4.18 -5.06
CA CYS A 634 18.78 -3.32 -3.90
C CYS A 634 17.59 -2.42 -3.55
N SER A 635 16.95 -1.79 -4.54
CA SER A 635 15.81 -0.91 -4.31
C SER A 635 14.64 -1.67 -3.68
N ASN A 636 14.32 -2.86 -4.19
CA ASN A 636 13.25 -3.71 -3.66
C ASN A 636 13.58 -4.29 -2.28
N VAL A 637 14.80 -4.75 -2.07
CA VAL A 637 15.25 -5.27 -0.76
C VAL A 637 15.18 -4.18 0.31
N CYS A 638 15.66 -2.97 0.01
CA CYS A 638 15.56 -1.84 0.94
C CYS A 638 14.10 -1.43 1.21
N ALA A 639 13.23 -1.52 0.20
CA ALA A 639 11.81 -1.30 0.36
C ALA A 639 11.18 -2.35 1.31
N CYS A 640 11.50 -3.63 1.14
CA CYS A 640 11.04 -4.69 2.03
C CYS A 640 11.56 -4.54 3.47
N ILE A 641 12.82 -4.11 3.63
CA ILE A 641 13.39 -3.82 4.95
C ILE A 641 12.63 -2.66 5.61
N ALA A 642 12.39 -1.57 4.86
CA ALA A 642 11.62 -0.43 5.37
C ALA A 642 10.20 -0.85 5.79
N LEU A 643 9.49 -1.64 4.96
CA LEU A 643 8.17 -2.18 5.27
C LEU A 643 8.19 -3.02 6.54
N PHE A 644 9.12 -3.98 6.63
CA PHE A 644 9.18 -4.90 7.76
C PHE A 644 9.34 -4.17 9.09
N PHE A 645 10.32 -3.23 9.17
CA PHE A 645 10.61 -2.51 10.41
C PHE A 645 9.57 -1.44 10.75
N SER A 646 9.03 -0.75 9.75
CA SER A 646 7.99 0.26 10.00
C SER A 646 6.63 -0.35 10.35
N CYS A 647 6.43 -1.63 10.07
CA CYS A 647 5.21 -2.36 10.40
C CYS A 647 5.36 -3.27 11.63
N MET A 648 6.45 -3.17 12.36
CA MET A 648 6.61 -3.85 13.65
C MET A 648 5.75 -3.20 14.73
#